data_dbbeb5627aa84e5183c5e37b662d881e
#
_entry.id   dbbeb5627aa84e5183c5e37b662d881e
#
_cell.length_a   1.000
_cell.length_b   1.000
_cell.length_c   1.000
_cell.angle_alpha   90.00
_cell.angle_beta   90.00
_cell.angle_gamma   90.00
#
_symmetry.space_group_name_H-M   'P 1'
#
loop_
_entity.id
_entity.type
_entity.pdbx_description
1 polymer ?
#
loop_
_entity_poly.entity_id
_entity_poly.type
_entity_poly.pdbx_seq_one_letter_code
_entity_poly.pdbx_strand_id
1 'polypeptide(L)'
;MIDILWLLVCSGLVFLMQPGFMCLESGLTRSKNSINVAVKNFADFGISVALFWAFGYAIMFSRAAMGGIDPQAFFFDTTSNPGQAAFFLFEAMFCSTATTIVSGASAERMKFGAYLLVAALTSGIIYPVFGHWAWNGIETNDLIGWLGKIGFVDFAGSTIVHSMGGWVSLAVLLVIGPRLGRFTLDKSPQPMRGSNLQLSVLGAMLLWLGWLGFNGGSYLHLDIRVATVIVNTILAGTSGMLVGAVLGWVLHRRPEVELIINGSLAGLVAITASSHIISTSMAPLIGGVGAAVMVLVSVNLQRWGIDDAVDAIAVHAGGGVWGTLAVGLFGNLHLLNTGLSRSQQLLVQVLGIGVSFIWGFGLTWLILSIINHYFPLRVSLEAETTGLNISEHGAKTEIYDLFEVMEYQARTQDFKRRVPQNQFTEVGQIGYRYNQVMQALEDSLNQTEAIIENATDAMITFANPSGEILRANSSAEAIFGYSATELIGTSILQLFEWPTSQIQEQQTLLEKWLLQGRQAVVGRRANGSCFPLEATINQAKFGYQSFYLGSFRDLSAHKRAEEALQQAEERLKTSLELKRKNDELKNTLKELKKTQIKLIQSEKMSSLGQLVAGIAHEINNPVNFVYGNLIHATNYTRDVLNLLDIYQKEYTNPSVRIQQEIESVDLEFLKEDFPKIVESMQVGADRIRDIVRSLRTFSRHDEAELKQVSLHDGLESTLMILKTKLKPQGKLTGIELIKEYGNIPLIECYPGPMNQVFMNLISNAIDALHNSMMQDKFSLVSCDKSKIQPQISIRTLLVNQQQIIIEIADNGLGIPKEIRSKLFDPFFTTKPVGKGTGLGLSISYQIIVEHHKGRIWCESELGEYTKFLIEIPVKQTLESKVHKTSEQLLTIDS
;
A
#
# COMPACT_ATOMS: atom_id res chain seq x y z
N MET A 1 27.52 -21.82 34.98
CA MET A 1 27.56 -21.98 33.50
C MET A 1 26.14 -21.86 32.91
N ILE A 2 25.15 -22.58 33.45
CA ILE A 2 23.75 -22.52 32.98
C ILE A 2 23.20 -21.09 33.06
N ASP A 3 23.42 -20.39 34.20
CA ASP A 3 22.95 -19.00 34.39
C ASP A 3 23.62 -18.02 33.44
N ILE A 4 24.93 -18.18 33.14
CA ILE A 4 25.63 -17.39 32.15
C ILE A 4 25.00 -17.62 30.75
N LEU A 5 24.76 -18.88 30.39
CA LEU A 5 24.10 -19.21 29.13
C LEU A 5 22.71 -18.60 29.07
N TRP A 6 21.93 -18.71 30.16
CA TRP A 6 20.61 -18.11 30.27
C TRP A 6 20.63 -16.61 30.05
N LEU A 7 21.51 -15.87 30.72
CA LEU A 7 21.67 -14.43 30.56
C LEU A 7 22.08 -14.05 29.12
N LEU A 8 22.99 -14.82 28.51
CA LEU A 8 23.42 -14.58 27.12
C LEU A 8 22.26 -14.81 26.15
N VAL A 9 21.45 -15.87 26.33
CA VAL A 9 20.26 -16.11 25.50
C VAL A 9 19.23 -14.98 25.70
N CYS A 10 18.96 -14.58 26.93
CA CYS A 10 18.06 -13.47 27.24
C CYS A 10 18.57 -12.15 26.69
N SER A 11 19.87 -11.86 26.78
CA SER A 11 20.50 -10.68 26.16
C SER A 11 20.27 -10.66 24.65
N GLY A 12 20.41 -11.84 23.98
CA GLY A 12 20.13 -11.97 22.54
C GLY A 12 18.65 -11.75 22.20
N LEU A 13 17.74 -12.21 23.05
CA LEU A 13 16.29 -11.94 22.88
C LEU A 13 15.99 -10.45 23.07
N VAL A 14 16.53 -9.82 24.13
CA VAL A 14 16.34 -8.38 24.37
C VAL A 14 16.95 -7.54 23.26
N PHE A 15 18.08 -7.96 22.67
CA PHE A 15 18.65 -7.28 21.50
C PHE A 15 17.65 -7.21 20.32
N LEU A 16 16.77 -8.22 20.17
CA LEU A 16 15.70 -8.15 19.14
C LEU A 16 14.72 -7.00 19.35
N MET A 17 14.68 -6.39 20.54
CA MET A 17 13.88 -5.18 20.76
C MET A 17 14.39 -3.99 19.95
N GLN A 18 15.69 -3.90 19.65
CA GLN A 18 16.26 -2.82 18.87
C GLN A 18 15.72 -2.81 17.42
N PRO A 19 15.85 -3.89 16.62
CA PRO A 19 15.15 -3.95 15.33
C PRO A 19 13.62 -3.91 15.48
N GLY A 20 13.07 -4.34 16.61
CA GLY A 20 11.66 -4.22 16.93
C GLY A 20 11.18 -2.77 16.99
N PHE A 21 11.86 -1.92 17.77
CA PHE A 21 11.59 -0.47 17.81
C PHE A 21 11.84 0.19 16.47
N MET A 22 12.95 -0.12 15.81
CA MET A 22 13.25 0.41 14.48
C MET A 22 12.12 0.14 13.48
N CYS A 23 11.62 -1.09 13.40
CA CYS A 23 10.52 -1.46 12.50
C CYS A 23 9.19 -0.80 12.91
N LEU A 24 8.86 -0.82 14.21
CA LEU A 24 7.65 -0.23 14.75
C LEU A 24 7.58 1.26 14.45
N GLU A 25 8.60 2.01 14.86
CA GLU A 25 8.65 3.46 14.74
C GLU A 25 8.77 3.92 13.30
N SER A 26 9.61 3.25 12.47
CA SER A 26 9.72 3.55 11.05
C SER A 26 8.40 3.33 10.31
N GLY A 27 7.63 2.32 10.71
CA GLY A 27 6.34 2.03 10.13
C GLY A 27 5.24 3.01 10.56
N LEU A 28 5.25 3.48 11.81
CA LEU A 28 4.29 4.45 12.35
C LEU A 28 4.59 5.90 11.93
N THR A 29 5.78 6.19 11.41
CA THR A 29 6.15 7.53 10.92
C THR A 29 5.90 7.68 9.42
N ARG A 30 5.84 8.93 8.95
CA ARG A 30 5.67 9.23 7.52
C ARG A 30 6.92 8.81 6.74
N SER A 31 6.74 8.31 5.51
CA SER A 31 7.80 7.75 4.65
C SER A 31 9.02 8.68 4.47
N LYS A 32 8.80 9.99 4.41
CA LYS A 32 9.85 11.00 4.30
C LYS A 32 10.79 11.09 5.52
N ASN A 33 10.45 10.41 6.62
CA ASN A 33 11.21 10.42 7.88
C ASN A 33 11.59 9.01 8.35
N SER A 34 11.10 7.95 7.70
CA SER A 34 11.26 6.56 8.16
C SER A 34 12.72 6.11 8.21
N ILE A 35 13.56 6.54 7.27
CA ILE A 35 15.00 6.22 7.25
C ILE A 35 15.71 6.95 8.41
N ASN A 36 15.38 8.22 8.65
CA ASN A 36 15.94 8.96 9.79
C ASN A 36 15.61 8.28 11.11
N VAL A 37 14.40 7.79 11.30
CA VAL A 37 13.99 7.04 12.49
C VAL A 37 14.78 5.74 12.62
N ALA A 38 14.92 4.97 11.54
CA ALA A 38 15.73 3.75 11.56
C ALA A 38 17.20 4.01 11.92
N VAL A 39 17.79 5.06 11.35
CA VAL A 39 19.18 5.46 11.63
C VAL A 39 19.34 5.95 13.09
N LYS A 40 18.33 6.65 13.65
CA LYS A 40 18.32 7.04 15.06
C LYS A 40 18.38 5.83 15.98
N ASN A 41 17.52 4.82 15.77
CA ASN A 41 17.50 3.59 16.55
C ASN A 41 18.81 2.81 16.46
N PHE A 42 19.44 2.79 15.28
CA PHE A 42 20.72 2.12 15.11
C PHE A 42 21.87 2.88 15.83
N ALA A 43 21.85 4.22 15.73
CA ALA A 43 22.89 5.06 16.33
C ALA A 43 22.78 5.12 17.87
N ASP A 44 21.55 5.17 18.42
CA ASP A 44 21.36 5.19 19.87
C ASP A 44 21.80 3.89 20.54
N PHE A 45 21.58 2.77 19.88
CA PHE A 45 22.12 1.48 20.33
C PHE A 45 23.63 1.55 20.48
N GLY A 46 24.34 2.04 19.46
CA GLY A 46 25.80 2.18 19.53
C GLY A 46 26.27 3.11 20.66
N ILE A 47 25.61 4.28 20.79
CA ILE A 47 25.93 5.25 21.85
C ILE A 47 25.60 4.68 23.23
N SER A 48 24.44 4.05 23.39
CA SER A 48 24.02 3.50 24.67
C SER A 48 24.96 2.43 25.17
N VAL A 49 25.33 1.48 24.34
CA VAL A 49 26.27 0.41 24.70
C VAL A 49 27.64 0.99 25.02
N ALA A 50 28.16 1.93 24.22
CA ALA A 50 29.46 2.55 24.41
C ALA A 50 29.54 3.35 25.73
N LEU A 51 28.54 4.19 26.01
CA LEU A 51 28.54 5.01 27.22
C LEU A 51 28.21 4.18 28.45
N PHE A 52 27.34 3.19 28.36
CA PHE A 52 27.05 2.27 29.44
C PHE A 52 28.29 1.46 29.80
N TRP A 53 29.06 0.98 28.81
CA TRP A 53 30.34 0.33 29.03
C TRP A 53 31.39 1.27 29.69
N ALA A 54 31.50 2.49 29.16
CA ALA A 54 32.54 3.43 29.62
C ALA A 54 32.36 3.84 31.09
N PHE A 55 31.13 4.17 31.49
CA PHE A 55 30.85 4.67 32.82
C PHE A 55 29.43 4.34 33.36
N GLY A 56 28.44 4.10 32.50
CA GLY A 56 27.08 3.88 32.94
C GLY A 56 26.94 2.63 33.83
N TYR A 57 27.61 1.54 33.50
CA TYR A 57 27.64 0.33 34.30
C TYR A 57 28.27 0.56 35.69
N ALA A 58 29.40 1.26 35.75
CA ALA A 58 30.03 1.62 37.02
C ALA A 58 29.15 2.56 37.84
N ILE A 59 28.50 3.55 37.22
CA ILE A 59 27.54 4.42 37.92
C ILE A 59 26.41 3.59 38.54
N MET A 60 25.87 2.64 37.80
CA MET A 60 24.70 1.86 38.20
C MET A 60 25.00 0.81 39.25
N PHE A 61 26.10 0.07 39.10
CA PHE A 61 26.39 -1.14 39.91
C PHE A 61 27.69 -1.08 40.73
N SER A 62 28.40 0.06 40.78
CA SER A 62 29.57 0.13 41.62
C SER A 62 29.22 0.07 43.13
N ARG A 63 30.10 -0.56 43.89
CA ARG A 63 29.99 -0.76 45.34
C ARG A 63 30.95 0.12 46.15
N ALA A 64 31.07 1.40 45.76
CA ALA A 64 31.92 2.30 46.50
C ALA A 64 31.43 2.50 47.96
N ALA A 65 32.34 2.72 48.90
CA ALA A 65 32.02 3.05 50.28
C ALA A 65 31.04 4.26 50.34
N MET A 66 30.03 4.14 51.17
CA MET A 66 28.95 5.15 51.32
C MET A 66 27.99 5.30 50.11
N GLY A 67 27.89 4.33 49.21
CA GLY A 67 26.95 4.39 48.06
C GLY A 67 27.35 5.41 47.00
N GLY A 68 28.65 5.78 46.93
CA GLY A 68 29.22 6.64 45.90
C GLY A 68 29.50 5.88 44.61
N ILE A 69 29.98 6.59 43.58
CA ILE A 69 30.46 6.02 42.34
C ILE A 69 31.96 5.74 42.47
N ASP A 70 32.40 4.52 42.11
CA ASP A 70 33.81 4.19 42.04
C ASP A 70 34.38 4.48 40.64
N PRO A 71 35.19 5.55 40.44
CA PRO A 71 35.75 5.83 39.13
C PRO A 71 36.72 4.76 38.61
N GLN A 72 37.23 3.87 39.47
CA GLN A 72 38.12 2.77 39.03
C GLN A 72 37.33 1.66 38.32
N ALA A 73 36.01 1.64 38.49
CA ALA A 73 35.10 0.73 37.78
C ALA A 73 34.72 1.24 36.38
N PHE A 74 35.17 2.42 35.97
CA PHE A 74 34.96 2.93 34.62
C PHE A 74 35.71 2.07 33.59
N PHE A 75 35.18 2.01 32.35
CA PHE A 75 35.70 1.17 31.27
C PHE A 75 35.71 -0.30 31.66
N PHE A 76 34.55 -0.81 32.00
CA PHE A 76 34.33 -2.17 32.54
C PHE A 76 35.12 -3.24 31.83
N ASP A 77 35.94 -3.99 32.56
CA ASP A 77 36.74 -5.10 32.07
C ASP A 77 35.99 -6.43 32.22
N THR A 78 35.67 -7.04 31.09
CA THR A 78 34.93 -8.30 31.01
C THR A 78 35.81 -9.56 31.19
N THR A 79 37.13 -9.41 31.25
CA THR A 79 38.07 -10.54 31.26
C THR A 79 38.15 -11.27 32.58
N SER A 80 37.88 -10.57 33.69
CA SER A 80 38.05 -11.08 35.03
C SER A 80 36.94 -11.99 35.55
N ASN A 81 35.68 -11.82 35.06
CA ASN A 81 34.51 -12.57 35.53
C ASN A 81 33.47 -12.76 34.46
N PRO A 82 33.33 -13.99 33.86
CA PRO A 82 32.36 -14.27 32.82
C PRO A 82 30.89 -14.05 33.24
N GLY A 83 30.57 -14.22 34.53
CA GLY A 83 29.20 -13.97 35.06
C GLY A 83 28.89 -12.49 35.03
N GLN A 84 29.84 -11.62 35.46
CA GLN A 84 29.66 -10.16 35.36
C GLN A 84 29.64 -9.69 33.91
N ALA A 85 30.38 -10.33 33.00
CA ALA A 85 30.30 -10.01 31.57
C ALA A 85 28.92 -10.31 30.99
N ALA A 86 28.31 -11.43 31.34
CA ALA A 86 26.93 -11.76 30.92
C ALA A 86 25.89 -10.81 31.52
N PHE A 87 26.04 -10.45 32.80
CA PHE A 87 25.19 -9.47 33.48
C PHE A 87 25.33 -8.08 32.87
N PHE A 88 26.57 -7.63 32.61
CA PHE A 88 26.81 -6.36 31.88
C PHE A 88 26.11 -6.33 30.52
N LEU A 89 26.25 -7.40 29.74
CA LEU A 89 25.61 -7.46 28.42
C LEU A 89 24.09 -7.37 28.53
N PHE A 90 23.50 -8.06 29.49
CA PHE A 90 22.06 -8.02 29.74
C PHE A 90 21.61 -6.62 30.13
N GLU A 91 22.25 -5.95 31.06
CA GLU A 91 21.94 -4.60 31.52
C GLU A 91 22.21 -3.53 30.45
N ALA A 92 23.22 -3.75 29.58
CA ALA A 92 23.48 -2.87 28.44
C ALA A 92 22.29 -2.88 27.44
N MET A 93 21.60 -4.02 27.24
CA MET A 93 20.40 -4.11 26.40
C MET A 93 19.22 -3.36 27.04
N PHE A 94 19.10 -3.36 28.37
CA PHE A 94 18.09 -2.58 29.10
C PHE A 94 18.33 -1.08 28.98
N CYS A 95 19.58 -0.63 29.15
CA CYS A 95 19.97 0.75 28.96
C CYS A 95 19.63 1.24 27.54
N SER A 96 19.94 0.44 26.55
CA SER A 96 19.62 0.73 25.16
C SER A 96 18.12 0.82 24.92
N THR A 97 17.34 -0.09 25.52
CA THR A 97 15.87 -0.05 25.44
C THR A 97 15.30 1.23 26.05
N ALA A 98 15.78 1.67 27.22
CA ALA A 98 15.35 2.92 27.84
C ALA A 98 15.64 4.14 26.95
N THR A 99 16.77 4.12 26.24
CA THR A 99 17.21 5.20 25.37
C THR A 99 16.40 5.27 24.08
N THR A 100 16.13 4.12 23.44
CA THR A 100 15.46 4.04 22.15
C THR A 100 13.98 4.47 22.21
N ILE A 101 13.32 4.36 23.39
CA ILE A 101 11.93 4.83 23.59
C ILE A 101 11.78 6.32 23.19
N VAL A 102 12.82 7.14 23.36
CA VAL A 102 12.81 8.56 23.04
C VAL A 102 12.82 8.83 21.53
N SER A 103 13.36 7.89 20.74
CA SER A 103 13.40 7.98 19.29
C SER A 103 12.03 8.18 18.69
N GLY A 104 11.11 7.29 19.05
CA GLY A 104 9.74 7.27 18.53
C GLY A 104 8.98 8.55 18.89
N ALA A 105 9.02 8.97 20.17
CA ALA A 105 8.31 10.17 20.61
C ALA A 105 8.74 11.42 19.85
N SER A 106 10.08 11.59 19.66
CA SER A 106 10.68 12.77 19.01
C SER A 106 10.74 12.71 17.50
N ALA A 107 10.18 11.66 16.89
CA ALA A 107 10.25 11.42 15.46
C ALA A 107 9.76 12.61 14.62
N GLU A 108 10.30 12.71 13.42
CA GLU A 108 9.92 13.63 12.35
C GLU A 108 10.29 15.11 12.51
N ARG A 109 10.81 15.56 13.67
CA ARG A 109 11.10 16.99 13.91
C ARG A 109 12.35 17.31 14.72
N MET A 110 13.00 16.31 15.31
CA MET A 110 14.21 16.50 16.09
C MET A 110 15.46 16.28 15.23
N LYS A 111 16.43 17.20 15.30
CA LYS A 111 17.72 17.05 14.64
C LYS A 111 18.41 15.76 15.07
N PHE A 112 19.09 15.10 14.14
CA PHE A 112 19.81 13.85 14.41
C PHE A 112 20.87 14.03 15.50
N GLY A 113 21.73 15.06 15.38
CA GLY A 113 22.73 15.34 16.40
C GLY A 113 22.16 15.70 17.78
N ALA A 114 21.00 16.37 17.83
CA ALA A 114 20.29 16.64 19.08
C ALA A 114 19.75 15.36 19.72
N TYR A 115 19.25 14.44 18.91
CA TYR A 115 18.83 13.12 19.37
C TYR A 115 19.99 12.32 19.96
N LEU A 116 21.17 12.29 19.29
CA LEU A 116 22.36 11.61 19.82
C LEU A 116 22.81 12.17 21.19
N LEU A 117 22.65 13.50 21.39
CA LEU A 117 22.90 14.11 22.68
C LEU A 117 21.91 13.61 23.77
N VAL A 118 20.61 13.50 23.42
CA VAL A 118 19.61 12.96 24.37
C VAL A 118 19.90 11.50 24.67
N ALA A 119 20.25 10.71 23.66
CA ALA A 119 20.67 9.33 23.84
C ALA A 119 21.87 9.20 24.79
N ALA A 120 22.87 10.07 24.60
CA ALA A 120 24.05 10.12 25.49
C ALA A 120 23.70 10.51 26.93
N LEU A 121 22.84 11.51 27.14
CA LEU A 121 22.38 11.91 28.47
C LEU A 121 21.57 10.79 29.14
N THR A 122 20.70 10.11 28.37
CA THR A 122 19.85 9.04 28.90
C THR A 122 20.69 7.85 29.31
N SER A 123 21.55 7.34 28.43
CA SER A 123 22.36 6.14 28.67
C SER A 123 23.56 6.37 29.60
N GLY A 124 24.11 7.58 29.59
CA GLY A 124 25.29 7.89 30.39
C GLY A 124 25.00 8.40 31.82
N ILE A 125 23.85 9.02 32.04
CA ILE A 125 23.55 9.69 33.34
C ILE A 125 22.17 9.32 33.87
N ILE A 126 21.10 9.59 33.09
CA ILE A 126 19.74 9.55 33.61
C ILE A 126 19.34 8.14 34.03
N TYR A 127 19.49 7.18 33.12
CA TYR A 127 19.18 5.78 33.38
C TYR A 127 20.09 5.17 34.43
N PRO A 128 21.44 5.27 34.33
CA PRO A 128 22.33 4.63 35.28
C PRO A 128 22.18 5.14 36.73
N VAL A 129 21.96 6.45 36.94
CA VAL A 129 21.78 6.99 38.28
C VAL A 129 20.49 6.52 38.93
N PHE A 130 19.37 6.51 38.19
CA PHE A 130 18.13 5.99 38.74
C PHE A 130 18.20 4.48 38.99
N GLY A 131 18.86 3.75 38.09
CA GLY A 131 19.11 2.31 38.22
C GLY A 131 20.01 2.03 39.47
N HIS A 132 21.01 2.89 39.77
CA HIS A 132 21.78 2.82 40.98
C HIS A 132 20.92 2.92 42.25
N TRP A 133 19.97 3.84 42.25
CA TRP A 133 19.08 4.01 43.44
C TRP A 133 18.15 2.82 43.65
N ALA A 134 17.72 2.15 42.58
CA ALA A 134 16.71 1.09 42.64
C ALA A 134 17.31 -0.33 42.56
N TRP A 135 18.29 -0.57 41.68
CA TRP A 135 18.77 -1.93 41.35
C TRP A 135 20.19 -2.24 41.80
N ASN A 136 20.97 -1.24 42.31
CA ASN A 136 22.32 -1.57 42.75
C ASN A 136 22.32 -2.61 43.89
N GLY A 137 23.07 -3.70 43.64
CA GLY A 137 23.14 -4.87 44.53
C GLY A 137 22.18 -6.01 44.17
N ILE A 138 21.37 -5.89 43.11
CA ILE A 138 20.41 -6.95 42.69
C ILE A 138 21.13 -8.26 42.29
N GLU A 139 22.33 -8.18 41.73
CA GLU A 139 23.15 -9.32 41.32
C GLU A 139 23.55 -10.25 42.51
N THR A 140 23.58 -9.70 43.72
CA THR A 140 24.00 -10.41 44.94
C THR A 140 22.90 -10.53 45.98
N ASN A 141 21.65 -10.09 45.66
CA ASN A 141 20.53 -9.98 46.60
C ASN A 141 20.84 -9.10 47.81
N ASP A 142 21.84 -8.22 47.76
CA ASP A 142 22.20 -7.24 48.79
C ASP A 142 22.01 -5.83 48.23
N LEU A 143 20.77 -5.32 48.27
CA LEU A 143 20.41 -4.04 47.72
C LEU A 143 21.16 -2.92 48.42
N ILE A 144 21.93 -2.17 47.66
CA ILE A 144 22.74 -1.01 48.09
C ILE A 144 22.00 0.29 47.82
N GLY A 145 21.28 0.36 46.71
CA GLY A 145 20.49 1.54 46.30
C GLY A 145 19.43 1.92 47.34
N TRP A 146 19.31 3.22 47.63
CA TRP A 146 18.44 3.69 48.72
C TRP A 146 16.94 3.43 48.45
N LEU A 147 16.49 3.51 47.17
CA LEU A 147 15.13 3.14 46.85
C LEU A 147 14.86 1.65 47.04
N GLY A 148 15.78 0.78 46.58
CA GLY A 148 15.70 -0.65 46.80
C GLY A 148 15.69 -0.99 48.32
N LYS A 149 16.54 -0.34 49.14
CA LYS A 149 16.61 -0.50 50.58
C LYS A 149 15.31 -0.18 51.30
N ILE A 150 14.56 0.80 50.84
CA ILE A 150 13.25 1.14 51.44
C ILE A 150 12.11 0.23 50.95
N GLY A 151 12.40 -0.74 50.08
CA GLY A 151 11.44 -1.72 49.57
C GLY A 151 10.80 -1.35 48.25
N PHE A 152 11.35 -0.43 47.46
CA PHE A 152 10.91 -0.22 46.09
C PHE A 152 11.26 -1.44 45.22
N VAL A 153 10.27 -1.98 44.55
CA VAL A 153 10.39 -3.16 43.68
C VAL A 153 9.97 -2.84 42.26
N ASP A 154 10.87 -3.08 41.35
CA ASP A 154 10.62 -3.06 39.90
C ASP A 154 11.44 -4.21 39.29
N PHE A 155 10.76 -5.33 39.00
CA PHE A 155 11.42 -6.62 38.72
C PHE A 155 12.27 -6.52 37.42
N ALA A 156 11.67 -6.02 36.36
CA ALA A 156 12.32 -5.96 35.06
C ALA A 156 12.26 -4.57 34.41
N GLY A 157 11.81 -3.51 35.11
CA GLY A 157 11.98 -2.14 34.64
C GLY A 157 10.74 -1.42 34.11
N SER A 158 9.51 -1.69 34.63
CA SER A 158 8.34 -0.86 34.30
C SER A 158 8.61 0.62 34.57
N THR A 159 9.30 0.97 35.69
CA THR A 159 9.72 2.32 36.01
C THR A 159 11.12 2.61 35.48
N ILE A 160 12.11 1.73 35.82
CA ILE A 160 13.52 1.99 35.61
C ILE A 160 13.88 2.11 34.12
N VAL A 161 13.23 1.32 33.28
CA VAL A 161 13.45 1.32 31.83
C VAL A 161 12.35 2.12 31.14
N HIS A 162 11.11 1.66 31.27
CA HIS A 162 10.02 2.15 30.44
C HIS A 162 9.52 3.54 30.90
N SER A 163 9.20 3.75 32.19
CA SER A 163 8.79 5.08 32.63
C SER A 163 9.92 6.09 32.49
N MET A 164 11.18 5.68 32.72
CA MET A 164 12.32 6.58 32.56
C MET A 164 12.43 7.07 31.11
N GLY A 165 12.42 6.16 30.11
CA GLY A 165 12.37 6.53 28.70
C GLY A 165 11.16 7.41 28.35
N GLY A 166 9.99 7.09 28.91
CA GLY A 166 8.77 7.88 28.74
C GLY A 166 8.85 9.30 29.35
N TRP A 167 9.47 9.45 30.53
CA TRP A 167 9.67 10.78 31.16
C TRP A 167 10.67 11.65 30.41
N VAL A 168 11.78 11.05 29.93
CA VAL A 168 12.73 11.74 29.04
C VAL A 168 12.02 12.16 27.76
N SER A 169 11.20 11.29 27.18
CA SER A 169 10.38 11.61 26.00
C SER A 169 9.47 12.82 26.24
N LEU A 170 8.76 12.85 27.37
CA LEU A 170 7.87 13.97 27.71
C LEU A 170 8.67 15.29 27.81
N ALA A 171 9.84 15.29 28.45
CA ALA A 171 10.71 16.45 28.54
C ALA A 171 11.16 16.95 27.16
N VAL A 172 11.59 16.03 26.30
CA VAL A 172 11.95 16.33 24.89
C VAL A 172 10.80 16.96 24.16
N LEU A 173 9.58 16.38 24.22
CA LEU A 173 8.43 16.88 23.47
C LEU A 173 7.99 18.28 23.90
N LEU A 174 8.07 18.59 25.20
CA LEU A 174 7.76 19.93 25.70
C LEU A 174 8.77 20.99 25.23
N VAL A 175 10.03 20.59 24.99
CA VAL A 175 11.07 21.48 24.49
C VAL A 175 10.99 21.70 22.97
N ILE A 176 10.77 20.62 22.18
CA ILE A 176 10.76 20.72 20.71
C ILE A 176 9.39 21.09 20.12
N GLY A 177 8.28 20.89 20.86
CA GLY A 177 6.92 21.16 20.42
C GLY A 177 6.36 20.12 19.44
N PRO A 178 5.10 20.32 18.97
CA PRO A 178 4.41 19.40 18.07
C PRO A 178 4.94 19.47 16.63
N ARG A 179 4.70 18.40 15.85
CA ARG A 179 4.96 18.34 14.39
C ARG A 179 4.13 19.36 13.65
N LEU A 180 4.68 19.85 12.55
CA LEU A 180 3.98 20.77 11.68
C LEU A 180 2.65 20.17 11.17
N GLY A 181 1.54 20.90 11.34
CA GLY A 181 0.23 20.46 10.91
C GLY A 181 -0.43 19.39 11.80
N ARG A 182 0.17 19.01 12.94
CA ARG A 182 -0.43 18.06 13.88
C ARG A 182 -1.67 18.59 14.57
N PHE A 183 -1.68 19.88 14.86
CA PHE A 183 -2.82 20.55 15.49
C PHE A 183 -3.27 21.73 14.63
N THR A 184 -4.57 21.97 14.59
CA THR A 184 -5.18 23.16 14.00
C THR A 184 -5.03 24.36 14.94
N LEU A 185 -5.43 25.57 14.52
CA LEU A 185 -5.37 26.78 15.36
C LEU A 185 -6.22 26.65 16.64
N ASP A 186 -7.30 25.90 16.62
CA ASP A 186 -8.15 25.55 17.75
C ASP A 186 -7.65 24.35 18.57
N LYS A 187 -6.42 23.91 18.32
CA LYS A 187 -5.76 22.76 18.96
C LYS A 187 -6.42 21.40 18.69
N SER A 188 -7.28 21.28 17.71
CA SER A 188 -7.83 19.99 17.31
C SER A 188 -6.75 19.12 16.64
N PRO A 189 -6.58 17.86 17.07
CA PRO A 189 -5.55 16.98 16.49
C PRO A 189 -5.89 16.56 15.07
N GLN A 190 -4.92 16.64 14.16
CA GLN A 190 -5.03 16.14 12.80
C GLN A 190 -4.39 14.77 12.68
N PRO A 191 -5.02 13.79 12.03
CA PRO A 191 -4.45 12.44 11.88
C PRO A 191 -3.19 12.47 11.02
N MET A 192 -2.10 11.90 11.52
CA MET A 192 -0.87 11.67 10.78
C MET A 192 -0.65 10.16 10.69
N ARG A 193 -0.89 9.59 9.51
CA ARG A 193 -0.82 8.14 9.32
C ARG A 193 0.61 7.67 9.12
N GLY A 194 0.93 6.51 9.70
CA GLY A 194 2.16 5.80 9.44
C GLY A 194 2.31 5.36 7.97
N SER A 195 3.55 5.21 7.54
CA SER A 195 3.87 4.84 6.14
C SER A 195 3.73 3.35 5.87
N ASN A 196 3.97 2.48 6.88
CA ASN A 196 3.98 1.03 6.71
C ASN A 196 3.53 0.31 7.98
N LEU A 197 2.21 0.13 8.13
CA LEU A 197 1.65 -0.54 9.29
C LEU A 197 2.04 -2.02 9.41
N GLN A 198 2.35 -2.69 8.28
CA GLN A 198 2.82 -4.08 8.30
C GLN A 198 4.19 -4.18 8.95
N LEU A 199 5.09 -3.24 8.64
CA LEU A 199 6.39 -3.13 9.29
C LEU A 199 6.24 -2.87 10.79
N SER A 200 5.26 -2.03 11.18
CA SER A 200 4.96 -1.77 12.59
C SER A 200 4.47 -3.01 13.34
N VAL A 201 3.63 -3.82 12.71
CA VAL A 201 3.19 -5.12 13.28
C VAL A 201 4.36 -6.07 13.45
N LEU A 202 5.24 -6.17 12.45
CA LEU A 202 6.47 -6.97 12.54
C LEU A 202 7.35 -6.47 13.70
N GLY A 203 7.53 -5.15 13.82
CA GLY A 203 8.25 -4.53 14.94
C GLY A 203 7.67 -4.91 16.30
N ALA A 204 6.33 -4.85 16.44
CA ALA A 204 5.65 -5.25 17.65
C ALA A 204 5.88 -6.73 17.99
N MET A 205 5.89 -7.62 17.00
CA MET A 205 6.18 -9.05 17.22
C MET A 205 7.62 -9.30 17.67
N LEU A 206 8.59 -8.56 17.12
CA LEU A 206 9.98 -8.61 17.56
C LEU A 206 10.13 -8.10 18.99
N LEU A 207 9.41 -7.04 19.37
CA LEU A 207 9.34 -6.54 20.75
C LEU A 207 8.76 -7.60 21.69
N TRP A 208 7.67 -8.28 21.30
CA TRP A 208 7.10 -9.37 22.07
C TRP A 208 8.11 -10.48 22.33
N LEU A 209 8.84 -10.90 21.32
CA LEU A 209 9.87 -11.93 21.43
C LEU A 209 10.99 -11.48 22.38
N GLY A 210 11.42 -10.21 22.25
CA GLY A 210 12.38 -9.59 23.15
C GLY A 210 11.92 -9.57 24.60
N TRP A 211 10.60 -9.34 24.86
CA TRP A 211 10.04 -9.31 26.20
C TRP A 211 10.13 -10.65 26.94
N LEU A 212 10.16 -11.77 26.23
CA LEU A 212 10.39 -13.07 26.86
C LEU A 212 11.77 -13.13 27.53
N GLY A 213 12.80 -12.62 26.84
CA GLY A 213 14.13 -12.47 27.40
C GLY A 213 14.20 -11.39 28.46
N PHE A 214 13.50 -10.26 28.23
CA PHE A 214 13.46 -9.11 29.12
C PHE A 214 12.95 -9.49 30.52
N ASN A 215 11.78 -10.05 30.61
CA ASN A 215 11.18 -10.47 31.89
C ASN A 215 11.78 -11.79 32.39
N GLY A 216 12.01 -12.78 31.51
CA GLY A 216 12.57 -14.08 31.90
C GLY A 216 14.00 -13.99 32.40
N GLY A 217 14.82 -13.13 31.76
CA GLY A 217 16.21 -12.90 32.15
C GLY A 217 16.37 -12.15 33.46
N SER A 218 15.38 -11.38 33.90
CA SER A 218 15.46 -10.57 35.14
C SER A 218 15.50 -11.41 36.43
N TYR A 219 15.33 -12.72 36.35
CA TYR A 219 15.69 -13.61 37.44
C TYR A 219 17.22 -13.75 37.63
N LEU A 220 18.02 -13.34 36.65
CA LEU A 220 19.50 -13.43 36.59
C LEU A 220 20.05 -14.85 36.56
N HIS A 221 19.21 -15.85 36.82
CA HIS A 221 19.52 -17.29 36.81
C HIS A 221 18.32 -18.09 36.28
N LEU A 222 18.58 -19.29 35.76
CA LEU A 222 17.54 -20.19 35.26
C LEU A 222 16.78 -20.83 36.42
N ASP A 223 15.64 -20.26 36.76
CA ASP A 223 14.74 -20.72 37.84
C ASP A 223 13.45 -21.30 37.23
N ILE A 224 12.87 -22.31 37.88
CA ILE A 224 11.61 -22.93 37.46
C ILE A 224 10.47 -21.90 37.34
N ARG A 225 10.51 -20.83 38.12
CA ARG A 225 9.53 -19.74 38.10
C ARG A 225 9.61 -18.88 36.85
N VAL A 226 10.68 -18.95 36.07
CA VAL A 226 10.82 -18.26 34.79
C VAL A 226 9.67 -18.61 33.84
N ALA A 227 9.23 -19.87 33.82
CA ALA A 227 8.08 -20.30 33.02
C ALA A 227 6.80 -19.52 33.38
N THR A 228 6.55 -19.29 34.67
CA THR A 228 5.40 -18.49 35.13
C THR A 228 5.54 -17.02 34.73
N VAL A 229 6.73 -16.44 34.81
CA VAL A 229 6.99 -15.07 34.39
C VAL A 229 6.71 -14.89 32.88
N ILE A 230 7.15 -15.85 32.07
CA ILE A 230 6.90 -15.83 30.62
C ILE A 230 5.38 -15.95 30.34
N VAL A 231 4.67 -16.88 30.99
CA VAL A 231 3.21 -17.02 30.84
C VAL A 231 2.50 -15.71 31.24
N ASN A 232 2.84 -15.13 32.38
CA ASN A 232 2.26 -13.88 32.87
C ASN A 232 2.51 -12.74 31.89
N THR A 233 3.69 -12.68 31.30
CA THR A 233 4.08 -11.70 30.27
C THR A 233 3.20 -11.83 29.02
N ILE A 234 3.06 -13.05 28.49
CA ILE A 234 2.23 -13.31 27.30
C ILE A 234 0.77 -12.97 27.56
N LEU A 235 0.21 -13.38 28.70
CA LEU A 235 -1.19 -13.13 29.06
C LEU A 235 -1.49 -11.64 29.22
N ALA A 236 -0.58 -10.88 29.86
CA ALA A 236 -0.74 -9.43 29.99
C ALA A 236 -0.67 -8.70 28.65
N GLY A 237 0.30 -9.03 27.80
CA GLY A 237 0.39 -8.45 26.45
C GLY A 237 -0.83 -8.82 25.60
N THR A 238 -1.30 -10.07 25.64
CA THR A 238 -2.51 -10.52 24.93
C THR A 238 -3.75 -9.77 25.40
N SER A 239 -3.93 -9.63 26.71
CA SER A 239 -5.05 -8.87 27.27
C SER A 239 -4.97 -7.40 26.87
N GLY A 240 -3.79 -6.78 26.92
CA GLY A 240 -3.57 -5.41 26.46
C GLY A 240 -3.93 -5.24 24.98
N MET A 241 -3.54 -6.18 24.13
CA MET A 241 -3.90 -6.24 22.71
C MET A 241 -5.42 -6.27 22.50
N LEU A 242 -6.11 -7.17 23.19
CA LEU A 242 -7.57 -7.33 23.09
C LEU A 242 -8.31 -6.09 23.60
N VAL A 243 -7.88 -5.51 24.73
CA VAL A 243 -8.46 -4.26 25.25
C VAL A 243 -8.20 -3.10 24.28
N GLY A 244 -7.01 -3.00 23.70
CA GLY A 244 -6.70 -2.01 22.66
C GLY A 244 -7.63 -2.13 21.45
N ALA A 245 -7.88 -3.36 20.98
CA ALA A 245 -8.84 -3.64 19.90
C ALA A 245 -10.26 -3.21 20.25
N VAL A 246 -10.73 -3.56 21.46
CA VAL A 246 -12.08 -3.18 21.95
C VAL A 246 -12.21 -1.67 22.09
N LEU A 247 -11.20 -1.00 22.65
CA LEU A 247 -11.21 0.47 22.77
C LEU A 247 -11.19 1.16 21.40
N GLY A 248 -10.46 0.59 20.42
CA GLY A 248 -10.53 1.06 19.04
C GLY A 248 -11.95 0.98 18.45
N TRP A 249 -12.65 -0.12 18.68
CA TRP A 249 -14.06 -0.24 18.28
C TRP A 249 -14.99 0.76 18.97
N VAL A 250 -14.78 0.97 20.26
CA VAL A 250 -15.62 1.90 21.05
C VAL A 250 -15.38 3.34 20.63
N LEU A 251 -14.13 3.75 20.47
CA LEU A 251 -13.75 5.14 20.18
C LEU A 251 -13.90 5.51 18.70
N HIS A 252 -13.49 4.59 17.78
CA HIS A 252 -13.36 4.89 16.36
C HIS A 252 -14.26 4.01 15.46
N ARG A 253 -15.10 3.17 16.05
CA ARG A 253 -16.00 2.19 15.40
C ARG A 253 -15.29 1.16 14.52
N ARG A 254 -14.02 0.96 14.72
CA ARG A 254 -13.18 -0.03 14.02
C ARG A 254 -11.97 -0.38 14.89
N PRO A 255 -11.41 -1.59 14.76
CA PRO A 255 -10.15 -1.92 15.42
C PRO A 255 -9.02 -1.16 14.71
N GLU A 256 -8.36 -0.23 15.40
CA GLU A 256 -7.22 0.50 14.86
C GLU A 256 -5.93 -0.25 15.15
N VAL A 257 -5.09 -0.42 14.12
CA VAL A 257 -3.84 -1.17 14.21
C VAL A 257 -2.90 -0.57 15.27
N GLU A 258 -2.84 0.76 15.33
CA GLU A 258 -2.02 1.49 16.31
C GLU A 258 -2.46 1.21 17.73
N LEU A 259 -3.77 1.23 18.02
CA LEU A 259 -4.29 0.91 19.35
C LEU A 259 -4.11 -0.57 19.75
N ILE A 260 -4.16 -1.48 18.78
CA ILE A 260 -3.90 -2.90 19.02
C ILE A 260 -2.43 -3.11 19.41
N ILE A 261 -1.51 -2.53 18.62
CA ILE A 261 -0.07 -2.60 18.87
C ILE A 261 0.26 -1.97 20.22
N ASN A 262 -0.09 -0.68 20.39
CA ASN A 262 0.26 0.09 21.58
C ASN A 262 -0.42 -0.46 22.84
N GLY A 263 -1.66 -0.99 22.73
CA GLY A 263 -2.33 -1.69 23.82
C GLY A 263 -1.58 -2.95 24.23
N SER A 264 -1.08 -3.73 23.27
CA SER A 264 -0.27 -4.91 23.56
C SER A 264 1.03 -4.57 24.28
N LEU A 265 1.74 -3.54 23.79
CA LEU A 265 2.99 -3.07 24.40
C LEU A 265 2.76 -2.47 25.79
N ALA A 266 1.68 -1.69 25.98
CA ALA A 266 1.33 -1.17 27.30
C ALA A 266 1.00 -2.29 28.30
N GLY A 267 0.39 -3.38 27.83
CA GLY A 267 0.16 -4.59 28.62
C GLY A 267 1.48 -5.26 29.04
N LEU A 268 2.44 -5.36 28.12
CA LEU A 268 3.78 -5.89 28.39
C LEU A 268 4.57 -5.00 29.37
N VAL A 269 4.53 -3.69 29.17
CA VAL A 269 5.15 -2.71 30.10
C VAL A 269 4.53 -2.81 31.49
N ALA A 270 3.21 -2.93 31.59
CA ALA A 270 2.48 -2.96 32.85
C ALA A 270 2.82 -4.20 33.69
N ILE A 271 3.06 -5.36 33.07
CA ILE A 271 3.39 -6.58 33.80
C ILE A 271 4.85 -6.67 34.24
N THR A 272 5.72 -5.91 33.58
CA THR A 272 7.18 -6.01 33.72
C THR A 272 7.69 -5.84 35.16
N ALA A 273 7.08 -4.96 35.97
CA ALA A 273 7.49 -4.79 37.39
C ALA A 273 7.02 -5.94 38.31
N SER A 274 5.95 -6.65 37.96
CA SER A 274 5.27 -7.53 38.90
C SER A 274 5.12 -9.00 38.45
N SER A 275 5.60 -9.34 37.24
CA SER A 275 5.40 -10.65 36.59
C SER A 275 5.80 -11.84 37.46
N HIS A 276 6.78 -11.69 38.36
CA HIS A 276 7.33 -12.76 39.24
C HIS A 276 6.58 -12.92 40.56
N ILE A 277 5.73 -11.99 40.97
CA ILE A 277 5.08 -11.93 42.29
C ILE A 277 3.56 -11.96 42.26
N ILE A 278 2.98 -12.01 41.08
CA ILE A 278 1.51 -12.06 40.94
C ILE A 278 1.03 -13.49 40.64
N SER A 279 -0.25 -13.75 40.88
CA SER A 279 -0.90 -14.95 40.36
C SER A 279 -1.18 -14.77 38.85
N THR A 280 -1.11 -15.86 38.11
CA THR A 280 -1.35 -15.83 36.63
C THR A 280 -2.73 -15.27 36.27
N SER A 281 -3.75 -15.44 37.13
CA SER A 281 -5.08 -14.85 36.93
C SER A 281 -5.10 -13.30 36.95
N MET A 282 -4.11 -12.66 37.60
CA MET A 282 -4.00 -11.18 37.62
C MET A 282 -3.27 -10.60 36.42
N ALA A 283 -2.48 -11.38 35.72
CA ALA A 283 -1.73 -10.89 34.56
C ALA A 283 -2.63 -10.28 33.48
N PRO A 284 -3.75 -10.92 33.06
CA PRO A 284 -4.67 -10.30 32.10
C PRO A 284 -5.28 -8.97 32.60
N LEU A 285 -5.61 -8.92 33.90
CA LEU A 285 -6.17 -7.69 34.50
C LEU A 285 -5.15 -6.55 34.44
N ILE A 286 -3.90 -6.82 34.84
CA ILE A 286 -2.82 -5.81 34.84
C ILE A 286 -2.57 -5.32 33.41
N GLY A 287 -2.46 -6.22 32.44
CA GLY A 287 -2.21 -5.89 31.05
C GLY A 287 -3.36 -5.13 30.41
N GLY A 288 -4.61 -5.56 30.64
CA GLY A 288 -5.80 -4.91 30.10
C GLY A 288 -5.99 -3.48 30.64
N VAL A 289 -5.80 -3.28 31.96
CA VAL A 289 -5.84 -1.92 32.55
C VAL A 289 -4.66 -1.08 32.05
N GLY A 290 -3.48 -1.68 31.83
CA GLY A 290 -2.34 -0.99 31.19
C GLY A 290 -2.68 -0.39 29.84
N ALA A 291 -3.38 -1.15 28.99
CA ALA A 291 -3.87 -0.65 27.72
C ALA A 291 -4.91 0.49 27.87
N ALA A 292 -5.81 0.37 28.86
CA ALA A 292 -6.79 1.42 29.14
C ALA A 292 -6.11 2.72 29.62
N VAL A 293 -5.11 2.61 30.49
CA VAL A 293 -4.29 3.74 30.97
C VAL A 293 -3.53 4.37 29.80
N MET A 294 -2.95 3.58 28.92
CA MET A 294 -2.27 4.05 27.72
C MET A 294 -3.22 4.92 26.86
N VAL A 295 -4.42 4.44 26.56
CA VAL A 295 -5.41 5.21 25.79
C VAL A 295 -5.80 6.51 26.51
N LEU A 296 -6.03 6.45 27.82
CA LEU A 296 -6.34 7.63 28.62
C LEU A 296 -5.21 8.68 28.56
N VAL A 297 -3.96 8.24 28.70
CA VAL A 297 -2.79 9.14 28.62
C VAL A 297 -2.66 9.73 27.22
N SER A 298 -2.74 8.91 26.18
CA SER A 298 -2.65 9.35 24.76
C SER A 298 -3.69 10.44 24.45
N VAL A 299 -4.97 10.19 24.81
CA VAL A 299 -6.06 11.18 24.60
C VAL A 299 -5.78 12.49 25.36
N ASN A 300 -5.28 12.42 26.61
CA ASN A 300 -4.99 13.63 27.37
C ASN A 300 -3.77 14.40 26.83
N LEU A 301 -2.69 13.71 26.41
CA LEU A 301 -1.54 14.34 25.75
C LEU A 301 -2.00 15.12 24.51
N GLN A 302 -2.85 14.53 23.68
CA GLN A 302 -3.42 15.21 22.51
C GLN A 302 -4.25 16.43 22.89
N ARG A 303 -5.09 16.35 23.95
CA ARG A 303 -5.87 17.49 24.46
C ARG A 303 -4.98 18.63 24.97
N TRP A 304 -3.84 18.31 25.52
CA TRP A 304 -2.86 19.30 26.00
C TRP A 304 -1.97 19.85 24.85
N GLY A 305 -2.16 19.37 23.64
CA GLY A 305 -1.36 19.78 22.48
C GLY A 305 0.04 19.20 22.47
N ILE A 306 0.27 18.10 23.19
CA ILE A 306 1.53 17.36 23.20
C ILE A 306 1.44 16.29 22.10
N ASP A 307 2.35 16.36 21.14
CA ASP A 307 2.41 15.47 19.99
C ASP A 307 3.41 14.34 20.24
N ASP A 308 2.92 13.22 20.73
CA ASP A 308 3.67 11.96 20.82
C ASP A 308 3.48 11.18 19.50
N ALA A 309 4.55 11.04 18.72
CA ALA A 309 4.43 10.56 17.34
C ALA A 309 4.00 9.10 17.23
N VAL A 310 4.32 8.26 18.22
CA VAL A 310 4.05 6.82 18.26
C VAL A 310 3.39 6.36 19.57
N ASP A 311 2.89 7.29 20.38
CA ASP A 311 2.34 7.06 21.73
C ASP A 311 3.38 6.47 22.74
N ALA A 312 4.67 6.77 22.55
CA ALA A 312 5.74 6.23 23.42
C ALA A 312 5.55 6.63 24.89
N ILE A 313 5.13 7.87 25.17
CA ILE A 313 4.85 8.31 26.55
C ILE A 313 3.65 7.55 27.12
N ALA A 314 2.60 7.42 26.33
CA ALA A 314 1.39 6.73 26.78
C ALA A 314 1.65 5.26 27.08
N VAL A 315 2.40 4.56 26.22
CA VAL A 315 2.78 3.15 26.40
C VAL A 315 3.74 2.99 27.56
N HIS A 316 4.85 3.74 27.56
CA HIS A 316 5.97 3.46 28.46
C HIS A 316 5.86 4.20 29.80
N ALA A 317 5.53 5.49 29.85
CA ALA A 317 5.30 6.19 31.09
C ALA A 317 3.93 5.82 31.70
N GLY A 318 2.87 5.85 30.92
CA GLY A 318 1.53 5.49 31.39
C GLY A 318 1.44 4.03 31.85
N GLY A 319 1.86 3.12 30.98
CA GLY A 319 1.92 1.67 31.27
C GLY A 319 2.85 1.33 32.43
N GLY A 320 4.04 2.00 32.49
CA GLY A 320 5.02 1.79 33.53
C GLY A 320 4.57 2.28 34.91
N VAL A 321 3.94 3.46 35.00
CA VAL A 321 3.32 3.94 36.25
C VAL A 321 2.28 2.96 36.76
N TRP A 322 1.40 2.48 35.89
CA TRP A 322 0.40 1.47 36.26
C TRP A 322 1.06 0.17 36.69
N GLY A 323 2.06 -0.34 35.94
CA GLY A 323 2.78 -1.57 36.27
C GLY A 323 3.46 -1.52 37.61
N THR A 324 4.07 -0.37 37.97
CA THR A 324 4.70 -0.15 39.27
C THR A 324 3.68 -0.07 40.38
N LEU A 325 2.52 0.55 40.17
CA LEU A 325 1.42 0.52 41.15
C LEU A 325 0.87 -0.89 41.34
N ALA A 326 0.82 -1.70 40.26
CA ALA A 326 0.34 -3.08 40.34
C ALA A 326 1.18 -3.96 41.29
N VAL A 327 2.48 -3.70 41.48
CA VAL A 327 3.31 -4.34 42.51
C VAL A 327 2.70 -4.15 43.87
N GLY A 328 2.38 -2.93 44.24
CA GLY A 328 1.77 -2.61 45.54
C GLY A 328 0.34 -3.09 45.67
N LEU A 329 -0.45 -3.14 44.63
CA LEU A 329 -1.85 -3.52 44.63
C LEU A 329 -2.05 -5.04 44.64
N PHE A 330 -1.35 -5.77 43.76
CA PHE A 330 -1.61 -7.18 43.45
C PHE A 330 -0.47 -8.13 43.82
N GLY A 331 0.74 -7.60 44.08
CA GLY A 331 1.91 -8.39 44.43
C GLY A 331 1.70 -9.20 45.68
N ASN A 332 2.17 -10.47 45.69
CA ASN A 332 2.20 -11.30 46.87
C ASN A 332 3.27 -10.80 47.84
N LEU A 333 2.86 -10.30 49.03
CA LEU A 333 3.77 -9.71 50.00
C LEU A 333 4.82 -10.70 50.52
N HIS A 334 4.51 -12.00 50.59
CA HIS A 334 5.49 -13.02 50.98
C HIS A 334 6.58 -13.22 49.93
N LEU A 335 6.23 -13.13 48.61
CA LEU A 335 7.20 -13.23 47.50
C LEU A 335 8.02 -11.95 47.35
N LEU A 336 7.42 -10.81 47.69
CA LEU A 336 8.14 -9.51 47.68
C LEU A 336 9.27 -9.47 48.68
N ASN A 337 9.13 -10.15 49.81
CA ASN A 337 10.14 -10.23 50.90
C ASN A 337 10.66 -8.87 51.40
N THR A 338 9.88 -7.78 51.28
CA THR A 338 10.24 -6.44 51.72
C THR A 338 9.94 -6.17 53.17
N GLY A 339 9.17 -7.05 53.84
CA GLY A 339 8.69 -6.86 55.22
C GLY A 339 7.63 -5.75 55.38
N LEU A 340 7.20 -5.11 54.29
CA LEU A 340 6.25 -4.02 54.27
C LEU A 340 4.80 -4.55 54.24
N SER A 341 3.90 -3.79 54.88
CA SER A 341 2.46 -3.96 54.70
C SER A 341 2.02 -3.55 53.31
N ARG A 342 0.81 -3.93 52.86
CA ARG A 342 0.26 -3.57 51.55
C ARG A 342 0.26 -2.06 51.32
N SER A 343 -0.15 -1.27 52.30
CA SER A 343 -0.19 0.19 52.21
C SER A 343 1.20 0.82 52.18
N GLN A 344 2.15 0.29 52.96
CA GLN A 344 3.54 0.75 52.93
C GLN A 344 4.19 0.39 51.57
N GLN A 345 3.96 -0.80 51.07
CA GLN A 345 4.47 -1.20 49.77
C GLN A 345 3.92 -0.29 48.67
N LEU A 346 2.63 0.01 48.66
CA LEU A 346 2.05 0.94 47.72
C LEU A 346 2.64 2.36 47.83
N LEU A 347 2.84 2.86 49.06
CA LEU A 347 3.48 4.19 49.27
C LEU A 347 4.91 4.23 48.73
N VAL A 348 5.69 3.16 48.94
CA VAL A 348 7.06 3.12 48.43
C VAL A 348 7.05 3.04 46.90
N GLN A 349 6.11 2.33 46.28
CA GLN A 349 5.99 2.34 44.81
C GLN A 349 5.61 3.71 44.26
N VAL A 350 4.66 4.41 44.92
CA VAL A 350 4.30 5.79 44.56
C VAL A 350 5.49 6.74 44.70
N LEU A 351 6.30 6.60 45.78
CA LEU A 351 7.51 7.38 45.99
C LEU A 351 8.51 7.13 44.87
N GLY A 352 8.75 5.87 44.48
CA GLY A 352 9.66 5.54 43.38
C GLY A 352 9.21 6.12 42.05
N ILE A 353 7.89 6.06 41.74
CA ILE A 353 7.29 6.73 40.57
C ILE A 353 7.56 8.24 40.63
N GLY A 354 7.32 8.89 41.77
CA GLY A 354 7.56 10.32 41.93
C GLY A 354 9.01 10.72 41.73
N VAL A 355 9.94 9.95 42.32
CA VAL A 355 11.37 10.15 42.15
C VAL A 355 11.78 9.95 40.68
N SER A 356 11.29 8.91 40.02
CA SER A 356 11.55 8.66 38.59
C SER A 356 11.08 9.82 37.71
N PHE A 357 9.91 10.38 38.01
CA PHE A 357 9.38 11.55 37.31
C PHE A 357 10.25 12.78 37.51
N ILE A 358 10.56 13.13 38.74
CA ILE A 358 11.38 14.31 39.07
C ILE A 358 12.76 14.19 38.42
N TRP A 359 13.39 13.02 38.50
CA TRP A 359 14.71 12.76 37.93
C TRP A 359 14.68 12.71 36.41
N GLY A 360 13.86 11.81 35.83
CA GLY A 360 13.80 11.57 34.40
C GLY A 360 13.23 12.76 33.64
N PHE A 361 12.11 13.31 34.05
CA PHE A 361 11.48 14.44 33.40
C PHE A 361 12.17 15.76 33.84
N GLY A 362 12.27 16.04 35.15
CA GLY A 362 12.70 17.33 35.63
C GLY A 362 14.13 17.67 35.23
N LEU A 363 15.08 16.75 35.46
CA LEU A 363 16.49 16.98 35.08
C LEU A 363 16.65 17.10 33.56
N THR A 364 16.01 16.21 32.81
CA THR A 364 16.06 16.24 31.33
C THR A 364 15.49 17.54 30.78
N TRP A 365 14.31 17.95 31.26
CA TRP A 365 13.68 19.21 30.83
C TRP A 365 14.57 20.42 31.12
N LEU A 366 15.18 20.48 32.32
CA LEU A 366 16.10 21.57 32.71
C LEU A 366 17.31 21.61 31.75
N ILE A 367 18.01 20.48 31.57
CA ILE A 367 19.20 20.40 30.72
C ILE A 367 18.84 20.75 29.27
N LEU A 368 17.79 20.16 28.71
CA LEU A 368 17.41 20.38 27.31
C LEU A 368 16.88 21.80 27.09
N SER A 369 16.20 22.40 28.03
CA SER A 369 15.77 23.79 27.94
C SER A 369 16.95 24.76 27.86
N ILE A 370 18.01 24.53 28.66
CA ILE A 370 19.24 25.30 28.59
C ILE A 370 19.92 25.09 27.22
N ILE A 371 20.08 23.85 26.80
CA ILE A 371 20.73 23.53 25.52
C ILE A 371 19.95 24.12 24.36
N ASN A 372 18.62 23.98 24.35
CA ASN A 372 17.75 24.46 23.27
C ASN A 372 17.80 26.01 23.14
N HIS A 373 18.09 26.72 24.20
CA HIS A 373 18.28 28.18 24.17
C HIS A 373 19.49 28.59 23.30
N TYR A 374 20.59 27.84 23.36
CA TYR A 374 21.81 28.10 22.61
C TYR A 374 21.90 27.33 21.30
N PHE A 375 21.38 26.12 21.28
CA PHE A 375 21.43 25.19 20.14
C PHE A 375 20.04 24.59 19.91
N PRO A 376 19.22 25.17 19.02
CA PRO A 376 17.88 24.65 18.74
C PRO A 376 17.88 23.16 18.40
N LEU A 377 17.15 22.38 19.20
CA LEU A 377 17.06 20.91 19.06
C LEU A 377 16.15 20.48 17.91
N ARG A 378 15.18 21.34 17.55
CA ARG A 378 14.26 21.10 16.43
C ARG A 378 14.91 21.49 15.12
N VAL A 379 14.56 20.77 14.04
CA VAL A 379 14.92 21.11 12.67
C VAL A 379 14.22 22.38 12.19
N SER A 380 14.70 22.99 11.10
CA SER A 380 14.02 24.11 10.46
C SER A 380 12.66 23.68 9.86
N LEU A 381 11.77 24.65 9.66
CA LEU A 381 10.48 24.42 9.00
C LEU A 381 10.63 23.79 7.62
N GLU A 382 11.62 24.24 6.87
CA GLU A 382 11.95 23.71 5.54
C GLU A 382 12.39 22.24 5.62
N ALA A 383 13.29 21.90 6.55
CA ALA A 383 13.75 20.53 6.74
C ALA A 383 12.62 19.60 7.19
N GLU A 384 11.69 20.06 8.05
CA GLU A 384 10.52 19.28 8.47
C GLU A 384 9.53 19.07 7.30
N THR A 385 9.42 20.05 6.41
CA THR A 385 8.57 19.96 5.22
C THR A 385 9.16 19.01 4.19
N THR A 386 10.45 19.14 3.89
CA THR A 386 11.19 18.27 2.97
C THR A 386 11.23 16.82 3.48
N GLY A 387 11.45 16.65 4.79
CA GLY A 387 11.60 15.36 5.45
C GLY A 387 13.05 15.06 5.86
N LEU A 388 13.17 14.38 7.01
CA LEU A 388 14.47 14.17 7.67
C LEU A 388 15.33 13.12 6.97
N ASN A 389 14.76 12.24 6.14
CA ASN A 389 15.56 11.33 5.32
C ASN A 389 16.57 12.10 4.47
N ILE A 390 16.13 13.20 3.89
CA ILE A 390 16.92 14.02 2.98
C ILE A 390 17.72 15.06 3.76
N SER A 391 17.04 15.85 4.60
CA SER A 391 17.67 16.99 5.26
C SER A 391 18.79 16.59 6.25
N GLU A 392 18.70 15.41 6.86
CA GLU A 392 19.68 14.93 7.85
C GLU A 392 20.65 13.88 7.27
N HIS A 393 20.22 13.08 6.27
CA HIS A 393 21.01 11.96 5.77
C HIS A 393 21.28 11.97 4.26
N GLY A 394 20.68 12.91 3.50
CA GLY A 394 20.75 12.93 2.03
C GLY A 394 20.10 11.69 1.38
N ALA A 395 19.31 10.93 2.13
CA ALA A 395 18.69 9.68 1.67
C ALA A 395 17.41 10.01 0.90
N LYS A 396 17.52 10.02 -0.43
CA LYS A 396 16.37 10.18 -1.34
C LYS A 396 15.65 8.85 -1.49
N THR A 397 14.33 8.92 -1.54
CA THR A 397 13.44 7.78 -1.87
C THR A 397 12.84 8.02 -3.24
N GLU A 398 12.49 6.95 -3.97
CA GLU A 398 11.85 7.06 -5.29
C GLU A 398 10.60 7.96 -5.26
N ILE A 399 9.85 7.94 -4.16
CA ILE A 399 8.66 8.80 -4.00
C ILE A 399 9.02 10.28 -3.90
N TYR A 400 10.19 10.60 -3.34
CA TYR A 400 10.68 11.98 -3.29
C TYR A 400 11.07 12.47 -4.68
N ASP A 401 11.81 11.65 -5.43
CA ASP A 401 12.22 12.00 -6.80
C ASP A 401 11.00 12.21 -7.70
N LEU A 402 9.94 11.40 -7.51
CA LEU A 402 8.66 11.58 -8.17
C LEU A 402 8.06 12.97 -7.85
N PHE A 403 7.95 13.32 -6.56
CA PHE A 403 7.39 14.61 -6.14
C PHE A 403 8.26 15.80 -6.57
N GLU A 404 9.58 15.71 -6.50
CA GLU A 404 10.50 16.77 -6.95
C GLU A 404 10.24 17.16 -8.42
N VAL A 405 10.09 16.15 -9.29
CA VAL A 405 9.80 16.40 -10.70
C VAL A 405 8.40 16.97 -10.89
N MET A 406 7.39 16.43 -10.19
CA MET A 406 6.02 16.93 -10.28
C MET A 406 5.90 18.40 -9.82
N GLU A 407 6.57 18.77 -8.73
CA GLU A 407 6.60 20.15 -8.23
C GLU A 407 7.34 21.09 -9.19
N TYR A 408 8.47 20.63 -9.75
CA TYR A 408 9.20 21.36 -10.78
C TYR A 408 8.30 21.65 -12.00
N GLN A 409 7.62 20.63 -12.52
CA GLN A 409 6.69 20.76 -13.65
C GLN A 409 5.53 21.71 -13.36
N ALA A 410 4.93 21.59 -12.15
CA ALA A 410 3.82 22.46 -11.73
C ALA A 410 4.23 23.93 -11.64
N ARG A 411 5.47 24.22 -11.20
CA ARG A 411 5.99 25.58 -11.04
C ARG A 411 6.50 26.19 -12.36
N THR A 412 7.17 25.37 -13.19
CA THR A 412 7.84 25.86 -14.42
C THR A 412 7.02 25.66 -15.68
N GLN A 413 5.99 24.81 -15.63
CA GLN A 413 5.23 24.33 -16.78
C GLN A 413 6.11 23.63 -17.83
N ASP A 414 7.30 23.18 -17.44
CA ASP A 414 8.18 22.38 -18.28
C ASP A 414 7.81 20.90 -18.14
N PHE A 415 6.99 20.40 -19.05
CA PHE A 415 6.52 19.01 -19.06
C PHE A 415 7.50 18.03 -19.71
N LYS A 416 8.67 18.48 -20.19
CA LYS A 416 9.69 17.63 -20.83
C LYS A 416 10.46 16.77 -19.83
N ARG A 417 10.66 17.29 -18.61
CA ARG A 417 11.31 16.54 -17.54
C ARG A 417 10.41 15.38 -17.13
N ARG A 418 10.94 14.15 -17.12
CA ARG A 418 10.20 12.93 -16.77
C ARG A 418 10.57 12.48 -15.39
N VAL A 419 9.59 11.87 -14.69
CA VAL A 419 9.82 11.21 -13.40
C VAL A 419 10.54 9.88 -13.60
N PRO A 420 11.35 9.43 -12.62
CA PRO A 420 12.01 8.13 -12.69
C PRO A 420 11.01 6.98 -12.89
N GLN A 421 11.40 5.99 -13.69
CA GLN A 421 10.59 4.81 -13.99
C GLN A 421 11.36 3.56 -13.57
N ASN A 422 10.91 2.92 -12.50
CA ASN A 422 11.40 1.62 -12.08
C ASN A 422 10.25 0.63 -12.17
N GLN A 423 10.26 -0.25 -13.15
CA GLN A 423 9.15 -1.18 -13.39
C GLN A 423 8.92 -2.18 -12.25
N PHE A 424 9.90 -2.34 -11.36
CA PHE A 424 9.85 -3.29 -10.26
C PHE A 424 9.30 -2.70 -8.95
N THR A 425 9.02 -1.39 -8.90
CA THR A 425 8.48 -0.72 -7.71
C THR A 425 7.11 -0.11 -8.00
N GLU A 426 6.25 -0.02 -6.99
CA GLU A 426 4.94 0.63 -7.10
C GLU A 426 5.08 2.10 -7.49
N VAL A 427 6.07 2.79 -6.91
CA VAL A 427 6.35 4.20 -7.20
C VAL A 427 6.80 4.38 -8.65
N GLY A 428 7.65 3.50 -9.14
CA GLY A 428 8.11 3.53 -10.52
C GLY A 428 6.99 3.22 -11.53
N GLN A 429 6.04 2.35 -11.17
CA GLN A 429 4.84 2.11 -11.98
C GLN A 429 3.93 3.36 -12.01
N ILE A 430 3.77 4.06 -10.88
CA ILE A 430 3.07 5.35 -10.83
C ILE A 430 3.82 6.36 -11.73
N GLY A 431 5.14 6.42 -11.64
CA GLY A 431 5.99 7.27 -12.47
C GLY A 431 5.82 6.99 -13.97
N TYR A 432 5.77 5.73 -14.36
CA TYR A 432 5.49 5.33 -15.73
C TYR A 432 4.13 5.86 -16.22
N ARG A 433 3.06 5.65 -15.43
CA ARG A 433 1.72 6.14 -15.78
C ARG A 433 1.65 7.66 -15.82
N TYR A 434 2.29 8.31 -14.86
CA TYR A 434 2.37 9.77 -14.83
C TYR A 434 3.08 10.31 -16.08
N ASN A 435 4.20 9.71 -16.49
CA ASN A 435 4.91 10.09 -17.70
C ASN A 435 4.07 9.91 -18.98
N GLN A 436 3.22 8.86 -19.04
CA GLN A 436 2.25 8.68 -20.13
C GLN A 436 1.24 9.84 -20.18
N VAL A 437 0.74 10.29 -19.02
CA VAL A 437 -0.17 11.44 -18.95
C VAL A 437 0.53 12.73 -19.37
N MET A 438 1.77 12.94 -18.91
CA MET A 438 2.55 14.10 -19.29
C MET A 438 2.88 14.10 -20.80
N GLN A 439 3.18 12.94 -21.38
CA GLN A 439 3.40 12.81 -22.80
C GLN A 439 2.13 13.16 -23.59
N ALA A 440 0.98 12.62 -23.19
CA ALA A 440 -0.28 12.93 -23.83
C ALA A 440 -0.65 14.43 -23.71
N LEU A 441 -0.31 15.06 -22.60
CA LEU A 441 -0.50 16.51 -22.42
C LEU A 441 0.43 17.31 -23.34
N GLU A 442 1.71 16.95 -23.38
CA GLU A 442 2.70 17.59 -24.29
C GLU A 442 2.29 17.43 -25.74
N ASP A 443 1.89 16.22 -26.15
CA ASP A 443 1.40 15.95 -27.52
C ASP A 443 0.15 16.78 -27.85
N SER A 444 -0.78 16.91 -26.89
CA SER A 444 -2.00 17.73 -27.05
C SER A 444 -1.66 19.22 -27.18
N LEU A 445 -0.71 19.72 -26.38
CA LEU A 445 -0.26 21.11 -26.47
C LEU A 445 0.44 21.37 -27.81
N ASN A 446 1.34 20.47 -28.21
CA ASN A 446 2.03 20.57 -29.52
C ASN A 446 1.04 20.48 -30.67
N GLN A 447 0.03 19.61 -30.59
CA GLN A 447 -1.02 19.51 -31.61
C GLN A 447 -1.84 20.79 -31.69
N THR A 448 -2.20 21.38 -30.54
CA THR A 448 -2.95 22.65 -30.49
C THR A 448 -2.14 23.78 -31.09
N GLU A 449 -0.86 23.86 -30.76
CA GLU A 449 0.05 24.84 -31.31
C GLU A 449 0.23 24.69 -32.85
N ALA A 450 0.41 23.43 -33.28
CA ALA A 450 0.49 23.13 -34.71
C ALA A 450 -0.80 23.48 -35.47
N ILE A 451 -1.98 23.28 -34.86
CA ILE A 451 -3.27 23.69 -35.45
C ILE A 451 -3.35 25.21 -35.59
N ILE A 452 -2.94 25.95 -34.57
CA ILE A 452 -2.94 27.42 -34.59
C ILE A 452 -1.94 27.93 -35.63
N GLU A 453 -0.71 27.39 -35.65
CA GLU A 453 0.34 27.81 -36.58
C GLU A 453 0.00 27.49 -38.04
N ASN A 454 -0.67 26.37 -38.33
CA ASN A 454 -1.06 25.96 -39.68
C ASN A 454 -2.49 26.39 -40.08
N ALA A 455 -3.18 27.15 -39.21
CA ALA A 455 -4.50 27.69 -39.57
C ALA A 455 -4.38 28.61 -40.78
N THR A 456 -5.27 28.49 -41.76
CA THR A 456 -5.29 29.28 -42.99
C THR A 456 -5.62 30.76 -42.77
N ASP A 457 -6.34 31.04 -41.69
CA ASP A 457 -6.69 32.41 -41.27
C ASP A 457 -5.58 32.98 -40.36
N ALA A 458 -5.31 34.26 -40.45
CA ALA A 458 -4.43 34.92 -39.51
C ALA A 458 -5.04 34.91 -38.12
N MET A 459 -4.43 34.21 -37.17
CA MET A 459 -4.87 34.17 -35.77
C MET A 459 -3.95 35.03 -34.91
N ILE A 460 -4.49 36.10 -34.34
CA ILE A 460 -3.74 37.08 -33.55
C ILE A 460 -4.39 37.20 -32.16
N THR A 461 -3.62 37.03 -31.10
CA THR A 461 -4.07 37.36 -29.74
C THR A 461 -3.50 38.72 -29.33
N PHE A 462 -4.33 39.53 -28.67
CA PHE A 462 -3.93 40.87 -28.26
C PHE A 462 -4.57 41.27 -26.91
N ALA A 463 -3.89 42.15 -26.20
CA ALA A 463 -4.25 42.52 -24.82
C ALA A 463 -5.53 43.37 -24.76
N ASN A 464 -6.32 43.19 -23.70
CA ASN A 464 -7.47 44.01 -23.38
C ASN A 464 -7.06 44.98 -22.23
N PRO A 465 -7.25 46.31 -22.30
CA PRO A 465 -7.88 47.08 -23.40
C PRO A 465 -6.86 47.68 -24.41
N SER A 466 -5.56 47.46 -24.23
CA SER A 466 -4.52 48.18 -25.00
C SER A 466 -4.52 47.87 -26.51
N GLY A 467 -5.01 46.71 -26.91
CA GLY A 467 -4.94 46.24 -28.29
C GLY A 467 -3.52 45.82 -28.73
N GLU A 468 -2.58 45.68 -27.79
CA GLU A 468 -1.21 45.23 -28.02
C GLU A 468 -1.19 43.77 -28.43
N ILE A 469 -0.54 43.43 -29.52
CA ILE A 469 -0.43 42.08 -30.05
C ILE A 469 0.50 41.26 -29.15
N LEU A 470 -0.03 40.16 -28.63
CA LEU A 470 0.66 39.21 -27.74
C LEU A 470 1.25 38.03 -28.52
N ARG A 471 0.53 37.56 -29.57
CA ARG A 471 0.94 36.42 -30.39
C ARG A 471 0.27 36.48 -31.75
N ALA A 472 0.97 36.04 -32.79
CA ALA A 472 0.44 35.89 -34.13
C ALA A 472 0.95 34.57 -34.73
N ASN A 473 0.09 33.85 -35.51
CA ASN A 473 0.48 32.65 -36.23
C ASN A 473 1.15 32.98 -37.58
N SER A 474 1.75 31.95 -38.23
CA SER A 474 2.44 32.08 -39.53
C SER A 474 1.53 32.62 -40.63
N SER A 475 0.24 32.37 -40.62
CA SER A 475 -0.71 32.95 -41.58
C SER A 475 -0.91 34.45 -41.37
N ALA A 476 -0.73 34.97 -40.13
CA ALA A 476 -0.73 36.41 -39.91
C ALA A 476 0.46 37.10 -40.61
N GLU A 477 1.65 36.48 -40.55
CA GLU A 477 2.80 36.95 -41.27
C GLU A 477 2.55 36.98 -42.79
N ALA A 478 2.01 35.89 -43.33
CA ALA A 478 1.74 35.76 -44.77
C ALA A 478 0.67 36.73 -45.25
N ILE A 479 -0.40 36.98 -44.47
CA ILE A 479 -1.53 37.83 -44.83
C ILE A 479 -1.16 39.30 -44.69
N PHE A 480 -0.52 39.72 -43.60
CA PHE A 480 -0.21 41.13 -43.35
C PHE A 480 1.18 41.57 -43.80
N GLY A 481 2.11 40.61 -44.05
CA GLY A 481 3.45 40.90 -44.58
C GLY A 481 4.44 41.46 -43.55
N TYR A 482 4.13 41.34 -42.24
CA TYR A 482 5.05 41.60 -41.12
C TYR A 482 5.55 40.27 -40.57
N SER A 483 6.76 40.22 -40.07
CA SER A 483 7.18 39.05 -39.26
C SER A 483 6.47 39.03 -37.92
N ALA A 484 6.34 37.84 -37.27
CA ALA A 484 5.70 37.71 -35.94
C ALA A 484 6.42 38.58 -34.90
N THR A 485 7.74 38.71 -34.98
CA THR A 485 8.56 39.56 -34.10
C THR A 485 8.31 41.06 -34.30
N GLU A 486 7.92 41.48 -35.48
CA GLU A 486 7.53 42.86 -35.74
C GLU A 486 6.10 43.16 -35.32
N LEU A 487 5.22 42.14 -35.34
CA LEU A 487 3.83 42.26 -34.89
C LEU A 487 3.71 42.31 -33.38
N ILE A 488 4.43 41.46 -32.65
CA ILE A 488 4.35 41.36 -31.18
C ILE A 488 4.76 42.71 -30.55
N GLY A 489 3.95 43.20 -29.61
CA GLY A 489 4.14 44.47 -28.91
C GLY A 489 3.59 45.68 -29.69
N THR A 490 3.10 45.51 -30.91
CA THR A 490 2.47 46.59 -31.69
C THR A 490 0.95 46.55 -31.54
N SER A 491 0.29 47.67 -31.91
CA SER A 491 -1.18 47.72 -31.82
C SER A 491 -1.83 47.00 -33.00
N ILE A 492 -2.81 46.17 -32.73
CA ILE A 492 -3.65 45.47 -33.71
C ILE A 492 -4.30 46.44 -34.70
N LEU A 493 -4.56 47.69 -34.29
CA LEU A 493 -5.22 48.72 -35.07
C LEU A 493 -4.42 49.16 -36.30
N GLN A 494 -3.08 49.00 -36.31
CA GLN A 494 -2.26 49.35 -37.47
C GLN A 494 -2.44 48.42 -38.68
N LEU A 495 -3.04 47.25 -38.46
CA LEU A 495 -3.31 46.25 -39.50
C LEU A 495 -4.55 46.56 -40.34
N PHE A 496 -5.22 47.68 -40.09
CA PHE A 496 -6.46 48.05 -40.76
C PHE A 496 -6.35 49.45 -41.35
N GLU A 497 -7.07 49.72 -42.48
CA GLU A 497 -7.26 51.02 -43.07
C GLU A 497 -8.46 51.70 -42.43
N TRP A 498 -8.26 52.91 -41.86
CA TRP A 498 -9.29 53.67 -41.19
C TRP A 498 -9.68 54.90 -41.99
N PRO A 499 -11.04 55.21 -42.15
CA PRO A 499 -11.45 56.48 -42.68
C PRO A 499 -10.94 57.65 -41.84
N THR A 500 -10.45 58.68 -42.42
CA THR A 500 -9.79 59.84 -41.77
C THR A 500 -10.65 60.55 -40.72
N SER A 501 -11.95 60.33 -40.73
CA SER A 501 -12.92 60.90 -39.77
C SER A 501 -13.08 60.15 -38.45
N GLN A 502 -12.45 58.94 -38.31
CA GLN A 502 -12.69 58.05 -37.15
C GLN A 502 -11.43 57.78 -36.28
N ILE A 503 -10.34 58.49 -36.48
CA ILE A 503 -9.06 58.27 -35.81
C ILE A 503 -9.14 58.54 -34.27
N GLN A 504 -10.08 59.31 -33.79
CA GLN A 504 -10.24 59.66 -32.35
C GLN A 504 -11.11 58.67 -31.56
N GLU A 505 -11.75 57.67 -32.18
CA GLU A 505 -12.66 56.72 -31.53
C GLU A 505 -12.18 55.22 -31.59
N GLN A 506 -10.87 55.01 -31.76
CA GLN A 506 -10.30 53.69 -32.07
C GLN A 506 -10.60 52.60 -30.98
N GLN A 507 -10.67 52.96 -29.70
CA GLN A 507 -11.05 52.02 -28.63
C GLN A 507 -12.51 51.63 -28.69
N THR A 508 -13.40 52.57 -28.98
CA THR A 508 -14.85 52.32 -29.09
C THR A 508 -15.18 51.46 -30.31
N LEU A 509 -14.34 51.40 -31.31
CA LEU A 509 -14.48 50.57 -32.51
C LEU A 509 -14.16 49.10 -32.25
N LEU A 510 -13.12 48.80 -31.47
CA LEU A 510 -12.83 47.45 -31.03
C LEU A 510 -13.94 46.83 -30.19
N GLU A 511 -14.53 47.63 -29.30
CA GLU A 511 -15.72 47.21 -28.49
C GLU A 511 -16.98 47.00 -29.38
N LYS A 512 -17.16 47.78 -30.41
CA LYS A 512 -18.25 47.61 -31.40
C LYS A 512 -18.03 46.31 -32.21
N TRP A 513 -16.82 45.98 -32.61
CA TRP A 513 -16.53 44.76 -33.34
C TRP A 513 -16.77 43.50 -32.50
N LEU A 514 -16.50 43.56 -31.19
CA LEU A 514 -16.84 42.46 -30.25
C LEU A 514 -18.36 42.21 -30.19
N LEU A 515 -19.16 43.26 -30.31
CA LEU A 515 -20.63 43.17 -30.24
C LEU A 515 -21.28 42.71 -31.55
N GLN A 516 -20.62 42.91 -32.69
CA GLN A 516 -21.19 42.70 -34.04
C GLN A 516 -20.73 41.40 -34.69
N GLY A 517 -19.77 40.65 -34.09
CA GLY A 517 -19.26 39.37 -34.58
C GLY A 517 -18.44 39.50 -35.85
N ARG A 518 -18.75 38.78 -36.89
CA ARG A 518 -18.01 38.72 -38.16
C ARG A 518 -18.21 39.99 -38.97
N GLN A 519 -17.10 40.70 -39.33
CA GLN A 519 -17.10 41.99 -40.03
C GLN A 519 -16.21 41.95 -41.28
N ALA A 520 -16.67 42.57 -42.35
CA ALA A 520 -15.88 42.86 -43.54
C ALA A 520 -15.16 44.20 -43.37
N VAL A 521 -13.88 44.21 -43.35
CA VAL A 521 -13.04 45.39 -43.13
C VAL A 521 -11.96 45.47 -44.19
N VAL A 522 -11.21 46.59 -44.28
CA VAL A 522 -10.08 46.75 -45.16
C VAL A 522 -8.81 46.54 -44.36
N GLY A 523 -8.07 45.45 -44.64
CA GLY A 523 -6.75 45.16 -44.07
C GLY A 523 -5.67 45.97 -44.81
N ARG A 524 -4.58 46.32 -44.08
CA ARG A 524 -3.39 46.99 -44.60
C ARG A 524 -2.16 46.15 -44.38
N ARG A 525 -1.41 45.86 -45.47
CA ARG A 525 -0.16 45.11 -45.40
C ARG A 525 1.04 46.01 -45.08
N ALA A 526 2.15 45.43 -44.70
CA ALA A 526 3.43 46.11 -44.43
C ALA A 526 3.89 47.01 -45.59
N ASN A 527 3.61 46.63 -46.85
CA ASN A 527 3.93 47.41 -48.06
C ASN A 527 2.92 48.53 -48.34
N GLY A 528 1.96 48.82 -47.50
CA GLY A 528 0.93 49.82 -47.63
C GLY A 528 -0.25 49.45 -48.53
N SER A 529 -0.29 48.26 -49.14
CA SER A 529 -1.41 47.85 -50.00
C SER A 529 -2.62 47.43 -49.13
N CYS A 530 -3.80 47.87 -49.59
CA CYS A 530 -5.09 47.56 -48.95
C CYS A 530 -5.76 46.36 -49.60
N PHE A 531 -6.45 45.52 -48.83
CA PHE A 531 -7.13 44.33 -49.32
C PHE A 531 -8.42 44.06 -48.53
N PRO A 532 -9.42 43.41 -49.12
CA PRO A 532 -10.64 43.04 -48.40
C PRO A 532 -10.34 41.94 -47.39
N LEU A 533 -10.69 42.19 -46.14
CA LEU A 533 -10.42 41.33 -45.01
C LEU A 533 -11.69 41.06 -44.23
N GLU A 534 -11.88 39.83 -43.82
CA GLU A 534 -12.94 39.48 -42.90
C GLU A 534 -12.28 39.32 -41.53
N ALA A 535 -12.81 40.03 -40.52
CA ALA A 535 -12.33 40.01 -39.16
C ALA A 535 -13.38 39.47 -38.19
N THR A 536 -13.00 38.57 -37.34
CA THR A 536 -13.80 38.09 -36.21
C THR A 536 -13.00 38.24 -34.94
N ILE A 537 -13.52 38.96 -33.95
CA ILE A 537 -12.82 39.17 -32.67
C ILE A 537 -13.70 38.61 -31.55
N ASN A 538 -13.11 37.74 -30.73
CA ASN A 538 -13.74 37.15 -29.57
C ASN A 538 -12.93 37.46 -28.30
N GLN A 539 -13.63 37.71 -27.20
CA GLN A 539 -12.97 37.83 -25.91
C GLN A 539 -12.73 36.43 -25.32
N ALA A 540 -11.50 36.14 -24.95
CA ALA A 540 -11.13 34.91 -24.24
C ALA A 540 -10.63 35.26 -22.83
N LYS A 541 -10.87 34.36 -21.87
CA LYS A 541 -10.39 34.51 -20.49
C LYS A 541 -9.53 33.30 -20.14
N PHE A 542 -8.37 33.57 -19.56
CA PHE A 542 -7.53 32.55 -18.98
C PHE A 542 -7.14 32.94 -17.54
N GLY A 543 -7.70 32.25 -16.57
CA GLY A 543 -7.60 32.67 -15.16
C GLY A 543 -8.21 34.04 -14.91
N TYR A 544 -7.43 34.96 -14.37
CA TYR A 544 -7.86 36.37 -14.10
C TYR A 544 -7.54 37.33 -15.24
N GLN A 545 -6.85 36.87 -16.30
CA GLN A 545 -6.50 37.70 -17.44
C GLN A 545 -7.51 37.52 -18.58
N SER A 546 -7.94 38.62 -19.17
CA SER A 546 -8.77 38.62 -20.36
C SER A 546 -7.95 39.18 -21.55
N PHE A 547 -8.05 38.52 -22.66
CA PHE A 547 -7.43 38.93 -23.91
C PHE A 547 -8.41 38.77 -25.08
N TYR A 548 -8.08 39.36 -26.23
CA TYR A 548 -8.85 39.17 -27.43
C TYR A 548 -8.18 38.19 -28.38
N LEU A 549 -8.99 37.36 -29.02
CA LEU A 549 -8.56 36.47 -30.10
C LEU A 549 -9.20 36.97 -31.40
N GLY A 550 -8.39 37.47 -32.31
CA GLY A 550 -8.81 37.85 -33.65
C GLY A 550 -8.50 36.76 -34.67
N SER A 551 -9.49 36.42 -35.51
CA SER A 551 -9.30 35.61 -36.71
C SER A 551 -9.55 36.49 -37.92
N PHE A 552 -8.58 36.55 -38.84
CA PHE A 552 -8.57 37.46 -39.99
C PHE A 552 -8.36 36.64 -41.25
N ARG A 553 -9.34 36.73 -42.19
CA ARG A 553 -9.32 36.02 -43.46
C ARG A 553 -9.22 36.96 -44.63
N ASP A 554 -8.22 36.77 -45.50
CA ASP A 554 -8.07 37.51 -46.76
C ASP A 554 -9.16 37.05 -47.76
N LEU A 555 -10.05 37.97 -48.14
CA LEU A 555 -11.13 37.67 -49.06
C LEU A 555 -10.74 37.92 -50.53
N SER A 556 -9.50 38.31 -50.83
CA SER A 556 -9.05 38.63 -52.19
C SER A 556 -9.13 37.45 -53.16
N ALA A 557 -8.85 36.23 -52.64
CA ALA A 557 -9.00 35.00 -53.41
C ALA A 557 -10.47 34.58 -53.53
N HIS A 558 -11.27 34.80 -52.47
CA HIS A 558 -12.69 34.42 -52.42
C HIS A 558 -13.53 35.29 -53.38
N LYS A 559 -13.30 36.62 -53.46
CA LYS A 559 -13.94 37.49 -54.46
C LYS A 559 -13.60 37.07 -55.88
N ARG A 560 -12.34 36.76 -56.18
CA ARG A 560 -11.93 36.20 -57.47
C ARG A 560 -12.56 34.84 -57.79
N ALA A 561 -12.75 33.98 -56.78
CA ALA A 561 -13.38 32.68 -56.90
C ALA A 561 -14.90 32.82 -57.05
N GLU A 562 -15.54 33.82 -56.43
CA GLU A 562 -16.96 34.08 -56.54
C GLU A 562 -17.33 34.55 -57.96
N GLU A 563 -16.48 35.41 -58.54
CA GLU A 563 -16.59 35.82 -59.94
C GLU A 563 -16.35 34.63 -60.90
N ALA A 564 -15.45 33.71 -60.56
CA ALA A 564 -15.23 32.47 -61.32
C ALA A 564 -16.35 31.44 -61.11
N LEU A 565 -16.94 31.38 -59.89
CA LEU A 565 -18.00 30.45 -59.55
C LEU A 565 -19.32 30.80 -60.27
N GLN A 566 -19.64 32.07 -60.42
CA GLN A 566 -20.79 32.48 -61.29
C GLN A 566 -20.67 31.98 -62.71
N GLN A 567 -19.42 31.85 -63.20
CA GLN A 567 -19.19 31.22 -64.53
C GLN A 567 -19.18 29.68 -64.46
N ALA A 568 -18.95 29.09 -63.27
CA ALA A 568 -18.88 27.64 -63.09
C ALA A 568 -20.25 27.01 -62.69
N GLU A 569 -21.19 27.78 -62.09
CA GLU A 569 -22.52 27.32 -61.72
C GLU A 569 -23.35 26.90 -62.95
N GLU A 570 -23.08 27.39 -64.13
CA GLU A 570 -23.69 26.87 -65.36
C GLU A 570 -23.17 25.48 -65.77
N ARG A 571 -22.05 25.00 -65.17
CA ARG A 571 -21.48 23.67 -65.52
C ARG A 571 -21.70 22.58 -64.45
N LEU A 572 -22.26 22.89 -63.30
CA LEU A 572 -22.39 21.91 -62.24
C LEU A 572 -23.80 21.25 -62.11
N LYS A 573 -24.22 20.64 -63.17
CA LYS A 573 -25.29 19.61 -63.14
C LYS A 573 -24.67 18.22 -62.93
N THR A 574 -23.99 17.98 -61.84
CA THR A 574 -23.60 16.60 -61.46
C THR A 574 -23.73 16.41 -59.94
N SER A 575 -24.99 16.31 -59.59
CA SER A 575 -25.43 15.93 -58.22
C SER A 575 -25.16 14.45 -57.84
N LEU A 576 -24.28 13.74 -58.50
CA LEU A 576 -24.02 12.31 -58.27
C LEU A 576 -22.76 11.99 -57.47
N GLU A 577 -21.82 12.93 -57.34
CA GLU A 577 -20.59 12.65 -56.56
C GLU A 577 -20.75 12.84 -55.03
N LEU A 578 -21.67 13.69 -54.62
CA LEU A 578 -21.85 13.96 -53.17
C LEU A 578 -22.49 12.78 -52.42
N LYS A 579 -23.24 11.96 -53.11
CA LYS A 579 -23.88 10.75 -52.49
C LYS A 579 -22.86 9.64 -52.26
N ARG A 580 -21.84 9.55 -53.12
CA ARG A 580 -20.80 8.54 -53.02
C ARG A 580 -19.84 8.81 -51.83
N LYS A 581 -19.45 10.09 -51.63
CA LYS A 581 -18.57 10.48 -50.47
C LYS A 581 -19.24 10.34 -49.12
N ASN A 582 -20.56 10.50 -49.05
CA ASN A 582 -21.31 10.33 -47.78
C ASN A 582 -21.39 8.86 -47.36
N ASP A 583 -21.45 7.94 -48.32
CA ASP A 583 -21.44 6.51 -48.03
C ASP A 583 -20.04 6.00 -47.69
N GLU A 584 -18.99 6.56 -48.29
CA GLU A 584 -17.59 6.30 -47.91
C GLU A 584 -17.28 6.77 -46.47
N LEU A 585 -17.78 7.98 -46.10
CA LEU A 585 -17.57 8.54 -44.74
C LEU A 585 -18.28 7.72 -43.67
N LYS A 586 -19.50 7.23 -43.96
CA LYS A 586 -20.24 6.35 -43.06
C LYS A 586 -19.53 5.01 -42.84
N ASN A 587 -18.94 4.47 -43.89
CA ASN A 587 -18.19 3.21 -43.80
C ASN A 587 -16.87 3.40 -43.01
N THR A 588 -16.16 4.52 -43.22
CA THR A 588 -14.93 4.87 -42.49
C THR A 588 -15.21 5.11 -41.01
N LEU A 589 -16.32 5.78 -40.66
CA LEU A 589 -16.74 5.95 -39.25
C LEU A 589 -17.10 4.63 -38.56
N LYS A 590 -17.67 3.69 -39.32
CA LYS A 590 -17.99 2.33 -38.79
C LYS A 590 -16.71 1.52 -38.54
N GLU A 591 -15.75 1.61 -39.41
CA GLU A 591 -14.42 0.99 -39.29
C GLU A 591 -13.60 1.62 -38.14
N LEU A 592 -13.63 2.95 -37.99
CA LEU A 592 -12.91 3.65 -36.92
C LEU A 592 -13.46 3.25 -35.53
N LYS A 593 -14.78 3.20 -35.37
CA LYS A 593 -15.41 2.72 -34.12
C LYS A 593 -15.06 1.25 -33.82
N LYS A 594 -14.99 0.41 -34.84
CA LYS A 594 -14.61 -1.00 -34.68
C LYS A 594 -13.16 -1.17 -34.23
N THR A 595 -12.27 -0.33 -34.76
CA THR A 595 -10.84 -0.31 -34.43
C THR A 595 -10.60 0.24 -33.01
N GLN A 596 -11.32 1.27 -32.59
CA GLN A 596 -11.23 1.85 -31.25
C GLN A 596 -11.66 0.85 -30.16
N ILE A 597 -12.70 0.05 -30.42
CA ILE A 597 -13.15 -1.02 -29.51
C ILE A 597 -12.09 -2.10 -29.35
N LYS A 598 -11.45 -2.52 -30.48
CA LYS A 598 -10.38 -3.52 -30.45
C LYS A 598 -9.18 -3.08 -29.64
N LEU A 599 -8.78 -1.78 -29.73
CA LEU A 599 -7.63 -1.22 -29.01
C LEU A 599 -7.87 -1.18 -27.49
N ILE A 600 -9.00 -0.66 -27.03
CA ILE A 600 -9.33 -0.54 -25.60
C ILE A 600 -9.35 -1.91 -24.91
N GLN A 601 -9.71 -2.94 -25.63
CA GLN A 601 -9.88 -4.27 -25.10
C GLN A 601 -8.57 -5.07 -25.11
N SER A 602 -7.78 -4.93 -26.16
CA SER A 602 -6.43 -5.51 -26.23
C SER A 602 -5.56 -4.97 -25.06
N GLU A 603 -5.69 -3.67 -24.78
CA GLU A 603 -4.97 -3.02 -23.68
C GLU A 603 -5.39 -3.54 -22.29
N LYS A 604 -6.70 -3.69 -22.04
CA LYS A 604 -7.19 -4.24 -20.77
C LYS A 604 -6.78 -5.68 -20.54
N MET A 605 -6.72 -6.48 -21.60
CA MET A 605 -6.42 -7.89 -21.47
C MET A 605 -4.90 -8.16 -21.43
N SER A 606 -4.10 -7.37 -22.13
CA SER A 606 -2.63 -7.39 -22.02
C SER A 606 -2.16 -6.98 -20.63
N SER A 607 -2.76 -5.94 -20.06
CA SER A 607 -2.47 -5.51 -18.69
C SER A 607 -2.82 -6.58 -17.65
N LEU A 608 -3.95 -7.30 -17.82
CA LEU A 608 -4.34 -8.38 -16.91
C LEU A 608 -3.39 -9.58 -17.07
N GLY A 609 -2.97 -9.90 -18.30
CA GLY A 609 -2.02 -10.98 -18.59
C GLY A 609 -0.66 -10.76 -17.95
N GLN A 610 -0.08 -9.56 -18.08
CA GLN A 610 1.21 -9.21 -17.50
C GLN A 610 1.19 -9.22 -15.97
N LEU A 611 0.12 -8.69 -15.34
CA LEU A 611 -0.05 -8.72 -13.89
C LEU A 611 -0.13 -10.15 -13.34
N VAL A 612 -0.91 -11.01 -13.99
CA VAL A 612 -1.09 -12.41 -13.55
C VAL A 612 0.20 -13.21 -13.75
N ALA A 613 0.95 -12.99 -14.83
CA ALA A 613 2.22 -13.67 -15.06
C ALA A 613 3.29 -13.28 -14.03
N GLY A 614 3.38 -11.99 -13.65
CA GLY A 614 4.28 -11.49 -12.62
C GLY A 614 3.96 -12.06 -11.23
N ILE A 615 2.70 -11.99 -10.82
CA ILE A 615 2.23 -12.54 -9.53
C ILE A 615 2.45 -14.05 -9.47
N ALA A 616 2.21 -14.78 -10.56
CA ALA A 616 2.44 -16.22 -10.60
C ALA A 616 3.92 -16.59 -10.40
N HIS A 617 4.84 -15.78 -10.93
CA HIS A 617 6.29 -15.99 -10.72
C HIS A 617 6.71 -15.72 -9.28
N GLU A 618 6.19 -14.66 -8.67
CA GLU A 618 6.51 -14.28 -7.28
C GLU A 618 5.89 -15.22 -6.25
N ILE A 619 4.73 -15.81 -6.52
CA ILE A 619 4.12 -16.82 -5.64
C ILE A 619 4.82 -18.19 -5.80
N ASN A 620 5.26 -18.56 -7.00
CA ASN A 620 5.95 -19.84 -7.22
C ASN A 620 7.26 -19.95 -6.42
N ASN A 621 7.99 -18.85 -6.26
CA ASN A 621 9.25 -18.87 -5.55
C ASN A 621 9.10 -19.32 -4.09
N PRO A 622 8.32 -18.66 -3.22
CA PRO A 622 8.14 -19.10 -1.84
C PRO A 622 7.44 -20.47 -1.74
N VAL A 623 6.50 -20.79 -2.63
CA VAL A 623 5.80 -22.09 -2.63
C VAL A 623 6.75 -23.24 -2.94
N ASN A 624 7.67 -23.07 -3.88
CA ASN A 624 8.68 -24.08 -4.18
C ASN A 624 9.64 -24.30 -3.00
N PHE A 625 10.00 -23.25 -2.26
CA PHE A 625 10.80 -23.37 -1.03
C PHE A 625 10.02 -24.11 0.06
N VAL A 626 8.75 -23.75 0.29
CA VAL A 626 7.89 -24.43 1.27
C VAL A 626 7.73 -25.91 0.90
N TYR A 627 7.44 -26.20 -0.35
CA TYR A 627 7.27 -27.57 -0.85
C TYR A 627 8.53 -28.40 -0.71
N GLY A 628 9.70 -27.85 -1.11
CA GLY A 628 10.99 -28.52 -0.97
C GLY A 628 11.33 -28.85 0.48
N ASN A 629 11.08 -27.90 1.40
CA ASN A 629 11.31 -28.10 2.83
C ASN A 629 10.34 -29.12 3.44
N LEU A 630 9.10 -29.18 2.98
CA LEU A 630 8.11 -30.15 3.45
C LEU A 630 8.49 -31.61 3.09
N ILE A 631 9.10 -31.83 1.93
CA ILE A 631 9.64 -33.16 1.56
C ILE A 631 10.71 -33.58 2.58
N HIS A 632 11.62 -32.71 2.94
CA HIS A 632 12.63 -32.97 3.96
C HIS A 632 12.00 -33.17 5.35
N ALA A 633 11.05 -32.31 5.74
CA ALA A 633 10.34 -32.44 6.99
C ALA A 633 9.61 -33.78 7.12
N THR A 634 8.95 -34.25 6.05
CA THR A 634 8.29 -35.57 6.01
C THR A 634 9.30 -36.71 6.25
N ASN A 635 10.47 -36.65 5.61
CA ASN A 635 11.50 -37.65 5.78
C ASN A 635 12.08 -37.62 7.21
N TYR A 636 12.41 -36.45 7.73
CA TYR A 636 12.95 -36.29 9.10
C TYR A 636 11.91 -36.74 10.15
N THR A 637 10.63 -36.42 9.97
CA THR A 637 9.55 -36.91 10.84
C THR A 637 9.52 -38.42 10.89
N ARG A 638 9.61 -39.08 9.73
CA ARG A 638 9.62 -40.54 9.62
C ARG A 638 10.85 -41.13 10.28
N ASP A 639 12.03 -40.55 10.05
CA ASP A 639 13.30 -41.03 10.61
C ASP A 639 13.32 -40.90 12.13
N VAL A 640 12.84 -39.77 12.67
CA VAL A 640 12.74 -39.53 14.12
C VAL A 640 11.75 -40.48 14.78
N LEU A 641 10.55 -40.67 14.17
CA LEU A 641 9.56 -41.58 14.69
C LEU A 641 10.03 -43.04 14.66
N ASN A 642 10.72 -43.46 13.59
CA ASN A 642 11.34 -44.77 13.51
C ASN A 642 12.41 -44.97 14.59
N LEU A 643 13.25 -43.94 14.84
CA LEU A 643 14.24 -43.97 15.89
C LEU A 643 13.60 -44.09 17.28
N LEU A 644 12.52 -43.34 17.50
CA LEU A 644 11.73 -43.42 18.74
C LEU A 644 11.10 -44.82 18.95
N ASP A 645 10.57 -45.40 17.88
CA ASP A 645 10.02 -46.77 17.93
C ASP A 645 11.09 -47.83 18.25
N ILE A 646 12.27 -47.69 17.69
CA ILE A 646 13.40 -48.57 18.03
C ILE A 646 13.82 -48.37 19.48
N TYR A 647 13.90 -47.10 19.93
CA TYR A 647 14.24 -46.78 21.33
C TYR A 647 13.23 -47.35 22.32
N GLN A 648 11.92 -47.27 22.05
CA GLN A 648 10.89 -47.84 22.87
C GLN A 648 10.94 -49.37 22.92
N LYS A 649 11.31 -50.01 21.79
CA LYS A 649 11.43 -51.47 21.74
C LYS A 649 12.65 -51.99 22.47
N GLU A 650 13.77 -51.27 22.36
CA GLU A 650 15.04 -51.69 22.99
C GLU A 650 15.11 -51.29 24.49
N TYR A 651 14.48 -50.15 24.85
CA TYR A 651 14.52 -49.64 26.23
C TYR A 651 13.18 -49.84 26.93
N THR A 652 12.90 -51.11 27.27
CA THR A 652 11.58 -51.55 27.82
C THR A 652 11.30 -51.08 29.25
N ASN A 653 12.34 -50.65 30.02
CA ASN A 653 12.19 -50.12 31.38
C ASN A 653 12.83 -48.73 31.49
N PRO A 654 12.17 -47.67 31.00
CA PRO A 654 12.69 -46.33 31.10
C PRO A 654 12.74 -45.79 32.54
N SER A 655 13.66 -44.88 32.84
CA SER A 655 13.70 -44.24 34.16
C SER A 655 12.42 -43.47 34.43
N VAL A 656 12.07 -43.27 35.70
CA VAL A 656 10.84 -42.54 36.13
C VAL A 656 10.73 -41.16 35.45
N ARG A 657 11.86 -40.51 35.26
CA ARG A 657 11.92 -39.20 34.56
C ARG A 657 11.52 -39.31 33.10
N ILE A 658 12.00 -40.32 32.38
CA ILE A 658 11.65 -40.55 30.97
C ILE A 658 10.19 -40.94 30.84
N GLN A 659 9.67 -41.74 31.77
CA GLN A 659 8.27 -42.17 31.79
C GLN A 659 7.32 -40.97 32.03
N GLN A 660 7.64 -40.08 32.93
CA GLN A 660 6.90 -38.84 33.17
C GLN A 660 6.90 -37.93 31.94
N GLU A 661 8.02 -37.86 31.24
CA GLU A 661 8.11 -37.03 30.02
C GLU A 661 7.30 -37.64 28.87
N ILE A 662 7.32 -38.96 28.69
CA ILE A 662 6.51 -39.65 27.67
C ILE A 662 5.01 -39.44 27.93
N GLU A 663 4.57 -39.49 29.20
CA GLU A 663 3.18 -39.22 29.57
C GLU A 663 2.82 -37.72 29.40
N SER A 664 3.75 -36.80 29.71
CA SER A 664 3.52 -35.36 29.63
C SER A 664 3.34 -34.85 28.19
N VAL A 665 4.06 -35.42 27.22
CA VAL A 665 3.98 -35.05 25.81
C VAL A 665 2.94 -35.87 25.04
N ASP A 666 2.26 -36.81 25.67
CA ASP A 666 1.35 -37.77 25.02
C ASP A 666 1.98 -38.36 23.74
N LEU A 667 3.07 -39.09 23.94
CA LEU A 667 3.92 -39.53 22.83
C LEU A 667 3.17 -40.37 21.80
N GLU A 668 2.18 -41.14 22.17
CA GLU A 668 1.37 -41.93 21.23
C GLU A 668 0.50 -41.02 20.34
N PHE A 669 -0.12 -40.02 20.92
CA PHE A 669 -0.86 -39.03 20.17
C PHE A 669 0.07 -38.25 19.21
N LEU A 670 1.24 -37.82 19.69
CA LEU A 670 2.21 -37.09 18.88
C LEU A 670 2.71 -37.93 17.70
N LYS A 671 2.95 -39.22 17.89
CA LYS A 671 3.37 -40.15 16.82
C LYS A 671 2.30 -40.29 15.73
N GLU A 672 1.04 -40.22 16.08
CA GLU A 672 -0.08 -40.31 15.14
C GLU A 672 -0.38 -38.98 14.45
N ASP A 673 -0.33 -37.86 15.18
CA ASP A 673 -0.79 -36.55 14.70
C ASP A 673 0.30 -35.79 13.94
N PHE A 674 1.56 -35.87 14.35
CA PHE A 674 2.64 -35.14 13.72
C PHE A 674 2.82 -35.45 12.22
N PRO A 675 2.78 -36.72 11.76
CA PRO A 675 2.77 -37.02 10.31
C PRO A 675 1.56 -36.42 9.59
N LYS A 676 0.36 -36.42 10.20
CA LYS A 676 -0.86 -35.87 9.60
C LYS A 676 -0.75 -34.37 9.42
N ILE A 677 -0.14 -33.66 10.36
CA ILE A 677 0.11 -32.22 10.24
C ILE A 677 1.02 -31.92 9.05
N VAL A 678 2.14 -32.65 8.92
CA VAL A 678 3.09 -32.48 7.81
C VAL A 678 2.44 -32.80 6.46
N GLU A 679 1.63 -33.88 6.39
CA GLU A 679 0.85 -34.22 5.20
C GLU A 679 -0.17 -33.14 4.84
N SER A 680 -0.88 -32.58 5.82
CA SER A 680 -1.83 -31.48 5.61
C SER A 680 -1.14 -30.22 5.05
N MET A 681 0.07 -29.91 5.54
CA MET A 681 0.88 -28.80 5.01
C MET A 681 1.31 -29.07 3.57
N GLN A 682 1.66 -30.31 3.23
CA GLN A 682 2.05 -30.71 1.88
C GLN A 682 0.88 -30.58 0.90
N VAL A 683 -0.29 -31.05 1.27
CA VAL A 683 -1.56 -30.88 0.50
C VAL A 683 -1.87 -29.39 0.29
N GLY A 684 -1.64 -28.55 1.31
CA GLY A 684 -1.81 -27.10 1.19
C GLY A 684 -0.85 -26.46 0.17
N ALA A 685 0.42 -26.84 0.21
CA ALA A 685 1.44 -26.36 -0.72
C ALA A 685 1.18 -26.81 -2.18
N ASP A 686 0.77 -28.07 -2.38
CA ASP A 686 0.36 -28.60 -3.68
C ASP A 686 -0.82 -27.82 -4.26
N ARG A 687 -1.81 -27.52 -3.42
CA ARG A 687 -2.98 -26.74 -3.83
C ARG A 687 -2.61 -25.32 -4.29
N ILE A 688 -1.68 -24.65 -3.62
CA ILE A 688 -1.23 -23.32 -4.03
C ILE A 688 -0.51 -23.42 -5.38
N ARG A 689 0.34 -24.44 -5.57
CA ARG A 689 1.05 -24.67 -6.81
C ARG A 689 0.10 -24.89 -7.99
N ASP A 690 -0.98 -25.66 -7.80
CA ASP A 690 -1.98 -25.91 -8.82
C ASP A 690 -2.76 -24.64 -9.19
N ILE A 691 -3.10 -23.79 -8.21
CA ILE A 691 -3.72 -22.48 -8.46
C ILE A 691 -2.82 -21.60 -9.31
N VAL A 692 -1.52 -21.51 -8.96
CA VAL A 692 -0.57 -20.68 -9.70
C VAL A 692 -0.33 -21.21 -11.10
N ARG A 693 -0.30 -22.54 -11.29
CA ARG A 693 -0.20 -23.17 -12.61
C ARG A 693 -1.40 -22.81 -13.48
N SER A 694 -2.61 -22.86 -12.92
CA SER A 694 -3.85 -22.52 -13.64
C SER A 694 -3.92 -21.05 -14.01
N LEU A 695 -3.48 -20.15 -13.12
CA LEU A 695 -3.35 -18.72 -13.39
C LEU A 695 -2.36 -18.45 -14.52
N ARG A 696 -1.22 -19.14 -14.55
CA ARG A 696 -0.23 -19.02 -15.63
C ARG A 696 -0.75 -19.54 -16.97
N THR A 697 -1.50 -20.63 -16.96
CA THR A 697 -2.12 -21.19 -18.19
C THR A 697 -3.16 -20.23 -18.75
N PHE A 698 -3.92 -19.57 -17.89
CA PHE A 698 -4.89 -18.55 -18.29
C PHE A 698 -4.24 -17.27 -18.81
N SER A 699 -3.08 -16.85 -18.24
CA SER A 699 -2.38 -15.59 -18.53
C SER A 699 -1.54 -15.58 -19.81
N ARG A 700 -1.36 -16.71 -20.48
CA ARG A 700 -0.63 -16.80 -21.76
C ARG A 700 -1.37 -16.10 -22.92
N HIS A 701 -1.56 -14.79 -22.76
CA HIS A 701 -2.31 -13.95 -23.72
C HIS A 701 -1.44 -13.45 -24.87
N ASP A 702 -0.12 -13.44 -24.74
CA ASP A 702 0.82 -12.86 -25.71
C ASP A 702 1.23 -13.86 -26.84
N GLU A 703 0.75 -15.10 -26.80
CA GLU A 703 1.02 -16.04 -27.86
C GLU A 703 -0.08 -15.90 -28.95
N ALA A 704 0.15 -14.99 -29.89
CA ALA A 704 -0.67 -14.83 -31.11
C ALA A 704 -0.49 -16.00 -32.10
N GLU A 705 0.02 -17.14 -31.62
CA GLU A 705 0.27 -18.32 -32.44
C GLU A 705 -0.82 -19.37 -32.27
N LEU A 706 -1.21 -19.96 -33.39
CA LEU A 706 -2.13 -21.10 -33.46
C LEU A 706 -1.40 -22.34 -32.90
N LYS A 707 -1.98 -23.00 -31.90
CA LYS A 707 -1.35 -24.15 -31.22
C LYS A 707 -2.34 -25.29 -31.05
N GLN A 708 -1.81 -26.51 -31.02
CA GLN A 708 -2.59 -27.68 -30.61
C GLN A 708 -2.71 -27.74 -29.09
N VAL A 709 -3.91 -27.61 -28.56
CA VAL A 709 -4.19 -27.56 -27.13
C VAL A 709 -5.37 -28.41 -26.72
N SER A 710 -5.39 -28.81 -25.45
CA SER A 710 -6.57 -29.44 -24.82
C SER A 710 -7.57 -28.35 -24.40
N LEU A 711 -8.78 -28.40 -24.94
CA LEU A 711 -9.86 -27.48 -24.48
C LEU A 711 -10.28 -27.74 -23.06
N HIS A 712 -10.21 -28.98 -22.59
CA HIS A 712 -10.54 -29.32 -21.22
C HIS A 712 -9.60 -28.61 -20.22
N ASP A 713 -8.31 -28.49 -20.54
CA ASP A 713 -7.36 -27.75 -19.69
C ASP A 713 -7.72 -26.25 -19.60
N GLY A 714 -8.18 -25.65 -20.69
CA GLY A 714 -8.67 -24.28 -20.72
C GLY A 714 -9.94 -24.09 -19.88
N LEU A 715 -10.90 -25.02 -20.01
CA LEU A 715 -12.13 -25.03 -19.21
C LEU A 715 -11.83 -25.22 -17.71
N GLU A 716 -10.99 -26.19 -17.36
CA GLU A 716 -10.60 -26.46 -15.96
C GLU A 716 -9.86 -25.26 -15.34
N SER A 717 -8.94 -24.63 -16.08
CA SER A 717 -8.23 -23.42 -15.62
C SER A 717 -9.21 -22.26 -15.37
N THR A 718 -10.20 -22.07 -16.25
CA THR A 718 -11.24 -21.05 -16.08
C THR A 718 -12.15 -21.32 -14.88
N LEU A 719 -12.57 -22.60 -14.71
CA LEU A 719 -13.39 -23.03 -13.58
C LEU A 719 -12.65 -22.87 -12.25
N MET A 720 -11.33 -23.11 -12.24
CA MET A 720 -10.51 -22.92 -11.05
C MET A 720 -10.46 -21.45 -10.60
N ILE A 721 -10.34 -20.53 -11.55
CA ILE A 721 -10.37 -19.07 -11.28
C ILE A 721 -11.74 -18.65 -10.72
N LEU A 722 -12.82 -19.21 -11.26
CA LEU A 722 -14.18 -18.87 -10.85
C LEU A 722 -14.68 -19.67 -9.62
N LYS A 723 -13.87 -20.59 -9.07
CA LYS A 723 -14.25 -21.49 -7.98
C LYS A 723 -14.78 -20.78 -6.73
N THR A 724 -14.27 -19.60 -6.44
CA THR A 724 -14.72 -18.79 -5.29
C THR A 724 -16.15 -18.29 -5.49
N LYS A 725 -16.54 -17.96 -6.73
CA LYS A 725 -17.89 -17.51 -7.07
C LYS A 725 -18.93 -18.65 -7.12
N LEU A 726 -18.47 -19.88 -7.29
CA LEU A 726 -19.34 -21.08 -7.30
C LEU A 726 -19.68 -21.57 -5.88
N LYS A 727 -18.90 -21.22 -4.87
CA LYS A 727 -19.13 -21.59 -3.49
C LYS A 727 -20.25 -20.77 -2.83
N PRO A 728 -20.91 -21.30 -1.78
CA PRO A 728 -21.89 -20.52 -1.03
C PRO A 728 -21.29 -19.19 -0.53
N GLN A 729 -22.02 -18.09 -0.74
CA GLN A 729 -21.61 -16.74 -0.30
C GLN A 729 -22.77 -16.04 0.42
N GLY A 730 -22.64 -15.85 1.73
CA GLY A 730 -23.66 -15.21 2.55
C GLY A 730 -25.01 -15.95 2.51
N LYS A 731 -26.04 -15.32 1.90
CA LYS A 731 -27.39 -15.92 1.73
C LYS A 731 -27.55 -16.76 0.45
N LEU A 732 -26.51 -16.77 -0.44
CA LEU A 732 -26.58 -17.50 -1.70
C LEU A 732 -26.12 -18.95 -1.51
N THR A 733 -26.91 -19.91 -1.99
CA THR A 733 -26.53 -21.33 -2.02
C THR A 733 -25.43 -21.56 -3.05
N GLY A 734 -24.60 -22.60 -2.85
CA GLY A 734 -23.56 -22.95 -3.83
C GLY A 734 -24.18 -23.39 -5.17
N ILE A 735 -23.47 -23.12 -6.26
CA ILE A 735 -23.84 -23.53 -7.61
C ILE A 735 -23.23 -24.91 -7.88
N GLU A 736 -24.06 -25.88 -8.24
CA GLU A 736 -23.61 -27.21 -8.63
C GLU A 736 -23.02 -27.16 -10.04
N LEU A 737 -21.87 -27.80 -10.23
CA LEU A 737 -21.19 -27.86 -11.52
C LEU A 737 -21.19 -29.29 -12.04
N ILE A 738 -21.88 -29.52 -13.15
CA ILE A 738 -21.92 -30.81 -13.87
C ILE A 738 -20.99 -30.73 -15.07
N LYS A 739 -20.07 -31.70 -15.16
CA LYS A 739 -19.09 -31.79 -16.24
C LYS A 739 -19.32 -33.08 -17.02
N GLU A 740 -19.64 -32.94 -18.29
CA GLU A 740 -19.83 -34.06 -19.25
C GLU A 740 -18.81 -33.91 -20.39
N TYR A 741 -17.55 -34.22 -20.08
CA TYR A 741 -16.49 -34.10 -21.07
C TYR A 741 -16.43 -35.32 -21.97
N GLY A 742 -16.71 -35.12 -23.27
CA GLY A 742 -16.53 -36.15 -24.30
C GLY A 742 -15.05 -36.39 -24.63
N ASN A 743 -14.75 -37.51 -25.27
CA ASN A 743 -13.41 -37.79 -25.74
C ASN A 743 -13.11 -36.96 -27.00
N ILE A 744 -12.47 -35.80 -26.84
CA ILE A 744 -12.14 -34.86 -27.91
C ILE A 744 -10.61 -34.82 -28.12
N PRO A 745 -10.11 -34.69 -29.35
CA PRO A 745 -8.70 -34.57 -29.63
C PRO A 745 -8.14 -33.20 -29.26
N LEU A 746 -6.82 -33.03 -29.28
CA LEU A 746 -6.20 -31.72 -29.27
C LEU A 746 -6.65 -30.92 -30.49
N ILE A 747 -6.96 -29.63 -30.29
CA ILE A 747 -7.43 -28.74 -31.34
C ILE A 747 -6.45 -27.64 -31.68
N GLU A 748 -6.43 -27.21 -32.92
CA GLU A 748 -5.71 -26.00 -33.33
C GLU A 748 -6.54 -24.76 -33.00
N CYS A 749 -6.14 -24.00 -31.99
CA CYS A 749 -6.81 -22.75 -31.63
C CYS A 749 -5.84 -21.74 -31.05
N TYR A 750 -6.32 -20.53 -30.80
CA TYR A 750 -5.65 -19.50 -30.04
C TYR A 750 -6.02 -19.66 -28.55
N PRO A 751 -5.12 -20.18 -27.68
CA PRO A 751 -5.51 -20.57 -26.32
C PRO A 751 -6.03 -19.42 -25.46
N GLY A 752 -5.39 -18.26 -25.54
CA GLY A 752 -5.77 -17.07 -24.79
C GLY A 752 -7.17 -16.56 -25.15
N PRO A 753 -7.45 -16.28 -26.42
CA PRO A 753 -8.81 -15.94 -26.88
C PRO A 753 -9.86 -16.99 -26.52
N MET A 754 -9.57 -18.30 -26.62
CA MET A 754 -10.52 -19.34 -26.21
C MET A 754 -10.83 -19.31 -24.72
N ASN A 755 -9.82 -19.14 -23.86
CA ASN A 755 -10.03 -18.99 -22.42
C ASN A 755 -10.86 -17.75 -22.08
N GLN A 756 -10.75 -16.68 -22.86
CA GLN A 756 -11.60 -15.50 -22.74
C GLN A 756 -13.06 -15.80 -23.04
N VAL A 757 -13.34 -16.61 -24.06
CA VAL A 757 -14.71 -17.06 -24.36
C VAL A 757 -15.27 -17.85 -23.17
N PHE A 758 -14.53 -18.81 -22.64
CA PHE A 758 -14.97 -19.60 -21.48
C PHE A 758 -15.22 -18.72 -20.25
N MET A 759 -14.32 -17.79 -19.98
CA MET A 759 -14.49 -16.83 -18.87
C MET A 759 -15.76 -16.01 -19.01
N ASN A 760 -16.02 -15.49 -20.20
CA ASN A 760 -17.19 -14.67 -20.46
C ASN A 760 -18.50 -15.47 -20.29
N LEU A 761 -18.57 -16.67 -20.85
CA LEU A 761 -19.79 -17.47 -20.81
C LEU A 761 -20.05 -18.04 -19.41
N ILE A 762 -19.05 -18.61 -18.76
CA ILE A 762 -19.20 -19.19 -17.40
C ILE A 762 -19.50 -18.09 -16.38
N SER A 763 -18.84 -16.91 -16.48
CA SER A 763 -19.14 -15.79 -15.60
C SER A 763 -20.56 -15.26 -15.80
N ASN A 764 -21.06 -15.24 -17.03
CA ASN A 764 -22.45 -14.85 -17.32
C ASN A 764 -23.46 -15.85 -16.75
N ALA A 765 -23.17 -17.15 -16.82
CA ALA A 765 -23.99 -18.19 -16.22
C ALA A 765 -24.05 -18.05 -14.69
N ILE A 766 -22.90 -17.82 -14.04
CA ILE A 766 -22.84 -17.56 -12.59
C ILE A 766 -23.65 -16.32 -12.21
N ASP A 767 -23.49 -15.20 -12.93
CA ASP A 767 -24.21 -13.97 -12.67
C ASP A 767 -25.73 -14.16 -12.86
N ALA A 768 -26.16 -14.93 -13.87
CA ALA A 768 -27.56 -15.25 -14.11
C ALA A 768 -28.17 -16.08 -12.96
N LEU A 769 -27.44 -17.07 -12.44
CA LEU A 769 -27.86 -17.87 -11.30
C LEU A 769 -27.89 -17.07 -9.99
N HIS A 770 -26.91 -16.20 -9.74
CA HIS A 770 -26.92 -15.30 -8.58
C HIS A 770 -28.15 -14.37 -8.61
N ASN A 771 -28.47 -13.81 -9.78
CA ASN A 771 -29.67 -13.00 -9.95
C ASN A 771 -30.95 -13.83 -9.77
N SER A 772 -30.96 -15.08 -10.23
CA SER A 772 -32.07 -16.00 -10.05
C SER A 772 -32.32 -16.36 -8.59
N MET A 773 -31.25 -16.53 -7.80
CA MET A 773 -31.34 -16.75 -6.36
C MET A 773 -31.85 -15.50 -5.63
N MET A 774 -31.45 -14.31 -6.04
CA MET A 774 -31.93 -13.04 -5.47
C MET A 774 -33.40 -12.77 -5.78
N GLN A 775 -33.95 -13.35 -6.83
CA GLN A 775 -35.37 -13.25 -7.23
C GLN A 775 -36.21 -14.45 -6.77
N ASP A 776 -35.71 -15.19 -5.76
CA ASP A 776 -36.38 -16.32 -5.13
C ASP A 776 -36.80 -17.49 -6.06
N LYS A 777 -36.22 -17.64 -7.27
CA LYS A 777 -36.51 -18.75 -8.17
C LYS A 777 -36.30 -20.11 -7.52
N PHE A 778 -35.32 -20.23 -6.64
CA PHE A 778 -34.93 -21.47 -5.96
C PHE A 778 -35.51 -21.58 -4.54
N SER A 779 -36.33 -20.61 -4.09
CA SER A 779 -36.94 -20.52 -2.74
C SER A 779 -38.41 -21.02 -2.69
N LEU A 780 -39.09 -21.13 -3.82
CA LEU A 780 -40.52 -21.51 -3.84
C LEU A 780 -40.69 -23.00 -3.57
N VAL A 781 -41.18 -23.26 -2.39
CA VAL A 781 -41.71 -24.55 -1.95
C VAL A 781 -43.04 -24.79 -2.66
N SER A 782 -43.04 -25.56 -3.71
CA SER A 782 -44.24 -26.32 -4.08
C SER A 782 -44.18 -27.67 -3.37
N CYS A 783 -45.35 -28.20 -3.00
CA CYS A 783 -45.54 -29.38 -2.17
C CYS A 783 -45.00 -30.70 -2.70
N ASP A 784 -44.07 -30.71 -3.64
CA ASP A 784 -43.40 -31.87 -4.19
C ASP A 784 -41.90 -31.84 -3.94
N LYS A 785 -41.32 -32.93 -3.43
CA LYS A 785 -40.02 -33.07 -2.82
C LYS A 785 -38.85 -33.10 -3.82
N SER A 786 -38.64 -32.09 -4.67
CA SER A 786 -37.40 -31.94 -5.40
C SER A 786 -36.92 -30.47 -5.36
N LYS A 787 -36.03 -30.14 -4.44
CA LYS A 787 -35.31 -28.87 -4.47
C LYS A 787 -34.51 -28.77 -5.76
N ILE A 788 -34.94 -27.91 -6.69
CA ILE A 788 -34.12 -27.55 -7.87
C ILE A 788 -32.91 -26.76 -7.34
N GLN A 789 -31.71 -27.31 -7.47
CA GLN A 789 -30.47 -26.59 -7.10
C GLN A 789 -30.01 -25.73 -8.29
N PRO A 790 -29.40 -24.54 -8.01
CA PRO A 790 -28.74 -23.76 -9.06
C PRO A 790 -27.57 -24.54 -9.63
N GLN A 791 -27.55 -24.70 -10.96
CA GLN A 791 -26.66 -25.63 -11.64
C GLN A 791 -26.10 -25.01 -12.91
N ILE A 792 -24.82 -25.27 -13.17
CA ILE A 792 -24.17 -25.06 -14.48
C ILE A 792 -23.71 -26.41 -15.01
N SER A 793 -24.09 -26.73 -16.26
CA SER A 793 -23.56 -27.90 -16.97
C SER A 793 -22.64 -27.49 -18.10
N ILE A 794 -21.51 -28.19 -18.21
CA ILE A 794 -20.53 -28.01 -19.29
C ILE A 794 -20.34 -29.34 -19.99
N ARG A 795 -20.65 -29.36 -21.27
CA ARG A 795 -20.58 -30.56 -22.09
C ARG A 795 -19.71 -30.33 -23.30
N THR A 796 -18.90 -31.32 -23.69
CA THR A 796 -18.09 -31.29 -24.91
C THR A 796 -18.35 -32.53 -25.74
N LEU A 797 -18.50 -32.34 -27.06
CA LEU A 797 -18.80 -33.41 -27.98
C LEU A 797 -17.99 -33.29 -29.26
N LEU A 798 -17.49 -34.41 -29.79
CA LEU A 798 -16.87 -34.45 -31.09
C LEU A 798 -17.92 -34.83 -32.13
N VAL A 799 -18.10 -34.00 -33.17
CA VAL A 799 -19.06 -34.20 -34.25
C VAL A 799 -18.29 -34.47 -35.55
N ASN A 800 -18.64 -35.55 -36.25
CA ASN A 800 -18.08 -35.91 -37.56
C ASN A 800 -16.54 -35.96 -37.65
N GLN A 801 -15.82 -36.20 -36.53
CA GLN A 801 -14.36 -36.22 -36.41
C GLN A 801 -13.65 -34.91 -36.83
N GLN A 802 -14.38 -33.87 -37.18
CA GLN A 802 -13.82 -32.59 -37.69
C GLN A 802 -14.26 -31.36 -36.90
N GLN A 803 -15.30 -31.46 -36.11
CA GLN A 803 -15.87 -30.34 -35.35
C GLN A 803 -16.09 -30.73 -33.89
N ILE A 804 -15.90 -29.78 -33.00
CA ILE A 804 -16.18 -29.91 -31.56
C ILE A 804 -17.29 -28.94 -31.19
N ILE A 805 -18.28 -29.48 -30.46
CA ILE A 805 -19.31 -28.67 -29.84
C ILE A 805 -19.02 -28.58 -28.35
N ILE A 806 -19.00 -27.34 -27.83
CA ILE A 806 -18.93 -27.02 -26.41
C ILE A 806 -20.27 -26.39 -26.02
N GLU A 807 -20.93 -26.97 -25.05
CA GLU A 807 -22.19 -26.51 -24.48
C GLU A 807 -21.96 -26.02 -23.07
N ILE A 808 -22.38 -24.79 -22.74
CA ILE A 808 -22.38 -24.22 -21.40
C ILE A 808 -23.81 -23.80 -21.09
N ALA A 809 -24.46 -24.48 -20.14
CA ALA A 809 -25.84 -24.25 -19.80
C ALA A 809 -26.02 -23.92 -18.30
N ASP A 810 -26.94 -23.02 -17.99
CA ASP A 810 -27.42 -22.71 -16.67
C ASP A 810 -28.92 -22.85 -16.55
N ASN A 811 -29.42 -23.22 -15.36
CA ASN A 811 -30.85 -23.30 -15.04
C ASN A 811 -31.40 -21.99 -14.43
N GLY A 812 -30.88 -20.86 -14.88
CA GLY A 812 -31.26 -19.51 -14.43
C GLY A 812 -32.59 -19.01 -14.99
N LEU A 813 -32.79 -17.70 -15.01
CA LEU A 813 -34.07 -17.06 -15.43
C LEU A 813 -34.35 -17.16 -16.95
N GLY A 814 -33.38 -17.64 -17.75
CA GLY A 814 -33.51 -17.63 -19.20
C GLY A 814 -33.46 -16.23 -19.83
N ILE A 815 -33.51 -16.20 -21.16
CA ILE A 815 -33.40 -14.98 -21.96
C ILE A 815 -34.64 -14.78 -22.80
N PRO A 816 -35.39 -13.65 -22.75
CA PRO A 816 -36.54 -13.33 -23.59
C PRO A 816 -36.24 -13.38 -25.08
N LYS A 817 -37.19 -13.83 -25.89
CA LYS A 817 -37.02 -14.01 -27.35
C LYS A 817 -36.65 -12.71 -28.07
N GLU A 818 -37.19 -11.56 -27.57
CA GLU A 818 -37.03 -10.21 -28.16
C GLU A 818 -35.60 -9.71 -28.14
N ILE A 819 -34.79 -10.17 -27.18
CA ILE A 819 -33.41 -9.69 -27.01
C ILE A 819 -32.39 -10.71 -27.52
N ARG A 820 -32.78 -11.95 -27.89
CA ARG A 820 -31.81 -12.98 -28.31
C ARG A 820 -31.05 -12.60 -29.58
N SER A 821 -31.71 -11.90 -30.54
CA SER A 821 -31.07 -11.42 -31.76
C SER A 821 -30.01 -10.34 -31.52
N LYS A 822 -30.05 -9.65 -30.36
CA LYS A 822 -29.16 -8.57 -29.99
C LYS A 822 -28.06 -8.98 -29.00
N LEU A 823 -28.05 -10.25 -28.55
CA LEU A 823 -27.10 -10.72 -27.51
C LEU A 823 -25.65 -10.52 -27.90
N PHE A 824 -25.35 -10.63 -29.19
CA PHE A 824 -23.99 -10.49 -29.71
C PHE A 824 -23.68 -9.08 -30.24
N ASP A 825 -24.64 -8.14 -30.15
CA ASP A 825 -24.40 -6.75 -30.54
C ASP A 825 -23.45 -6.06 -29.54
N PRO A 826 -22.45 -5.29 -30.01
CA PRO A 826 -21.57 -4.55 -29.15
C PRO A 826 -22.33 -3.56 -28.25
N PHE A 827 -21.93 -3.48 -26.96
CA PHE A 827 -22.56 -2.65 -25.91
C PHE A 827 -23.97 -3.06 -25.48
N PHE A 828 -24.53 -4.11 -26.02
CA PHE A 828 -25.81 -4.60 -25.53
C PHE A 828 -25.65 -5.29 -24.18
N THR A 829 -26.39 -4.83 -23.18
CA THR A 829 -26.41 -5.40 -21.83
C THR A 829 -27.75 -5.20 -21.15
N THR A 830 -28.21 -6.22 -20.43
CA THR A 830 -29.35 -6.15 -19.53
C THR A 830 -28.99 -5.83 -18.09
N LYS A 831 -27.68 -5.66 -17.78
CA LYS A 831 -27.19 -5.31 -16.44
C LYS A 831 -27.27 -3.79 -16.22
N PRO A 832 -27.48 -3.32 -14.97
CA PRO A 832 -27.51 -1.88 -14.64
C PRO A 832 -26.24 -1.15 -15.09
N VAL A 833 -26.39 0.15 -15.38
CA VAL A 833 -25.28 1.02 -15.79
C VAL A 833 -24.12 0.94 -14.80
N GLY A 834 -22.93 0.64 -15.30
CA GLY A 834 -21.70 0.45 -14.51
C GLY A 834 -21.44 -1.00 -14.05
N LYS A 835 -22.38 -1.93 -14.17
CA LYS A 835 -22.19 -3.37 -13.80
C LYS A 835 -22.04 -4.31 -15.01
N GLY A 836 -22.25 -3.82 -16.23
CA GLY A 836 -22.09 -4.61 -17.45
C GLY A 836 -21.51 -3.74 -18.57
N THR A 837 -20.48 -4.23 -19.25
CA THR A 837 -19.86 -3.52 -20.38
C THR A 837 -20.58 -3.77 -21.71
N GLY A 838 -21.44 -4.80 -21.78
CA GLY A 838 -22.09 -5.23 -23.01
C GLY A 838 -21.16 -5.74 -24.11
N LEU A 839 -19.88 -5.97 -23.77
CA LEU A 839 -18.86 -6.38 -24.77
C LEU A 839 -18.49 -7.87 -24.69
N GLY A 840 -18.78 -8.58 -23.60
CA GLY A 840 -18.34 -9.95 -23.41
C GLY A 840 -18.83 -10.91 -24.47
N LEU A 841 -20.12 -10.89 -24.79
CA LEU A 841 -20.71 -11.80 -25.79
C LEU A 841 -20.35 -11.41 -27.23
N SER A 842 -20.27 -10.12 -27.54
CA SER A 842 -19.85 -9.67 -28.88
C SER A 842 -18.41 -10.06 -29.18
N ILE A 843 -17.56 -10.10 -28.18
CA ILE A 843 -16.17 -10.56 -28.28
C ILE A 843 -16.10 -12.07 -28.40
N SER A 844 -16.88 -12.79 -27.60
CA SER A 844 -16.97 -14.23 -27.74
C SER A 844 -17.39 -14.61 -29.17
N TYR A 845 -18.34 -13.87 -29.76
CA TYR A 845 -18.73 -14.02 -31.16
C TYR A 845 -17.56 -13.76 -32.13
N GLN A 846 -16.82 -12.65 -31.94
CA GLN A 846 -15.67 -12.38 -32.81
C GLN A 846 -14.57 -13.44 -32.70
N ILE A 847 -14.24 -13.87 -31.50
CA ILE A 847 -13.23 -14.92 -31.27
C ILE A 847 -13.64 -16.22 -31.98
N ILE A 848 -14.86 -16.66 -31.80
CA ILE A 848 -15.33 -17.94 -32.37
C ILE A 848 -15.51 -17.84 -33.89
N VAL A 849 -16.18 -16.80 -34.36
CA VAL A 849 -16.57 -16.70 -35.78
C VAL A 849 -15.45 -16.14 -36.66
N GLU A 850 -14.82 -15.03 -36.22
CA GLU A 850 -13.80 -14.37 -37.04
C GLU A 850 -12.45 -15.08 -36.95
N HIS A 851 -12.01 -15.44 -35.71
CA HIS A 851 -10.67 -15.99 -35.47
C HIS A 851 -10.61 -17.52 -35.64
N HIS A 852 -11.64 -18.25 -35.18
CA HIS A 852 -11.63 -19.70 -35.19
C HIS A 852 -12.54 -20.32 -36.30
N LYS A 853 -13.19 -19.49 -37.13
CA LYS A 853 -14.08 -19.93 -38.21
C LYS A 853 -15.20 -20.88 -37.76
N GLY A 854 -15.58 -20.76 -36.47
CA GLY A 854 -16.63 -21.53 -35.84
C GLY A 854 -17.96 -20.81 -35.80
N ARG A 855 -18.89 -21.35 -35.04
CA ARG A 855 -20.21 -20.76 -34.77
C ARG A 855 -20.47 -20.69 -33.28
N ILE A 856 -21.16 -19.62 -32.83
CA ILE A 856 -21.68 -19.48 -31.47
C ILE A 856 -23.13 -19.04 -31.53
N TRP A 857 -24.01 -19.72 -30.77
CA TRP A 857 -25.42 -19.34 -30.65
C TRP A 857 -25.94 -19.60 -29.26
N CYS A 858 -27.14 -19.12 -28.97
CA CYS A 858 -27.82 -19.22 -27.69
C CYS A 858 -29.20 -19.87 -27.86
N GLU A 859 -29.46 -20.89 -27.06
CA GLU A 859 -30.76 -21.51 -26.85
C GLU A 859 -31.21 -21.20 -25.43
N SER A 860 -32.40 -20.69 -25.24
CA SER A 860 -32.86 -20.30 -23.89
C SER A 860 -34.36 -20.30 -23.84
N GLU A 861 -34.91 -20.65 -22.67
CA GLU A 861 -36.36 -20.57 -22.39
C GLU A 861 -36.57 -19.76 -21.12
N LEU A 862 -37.45 -18.74 -21.23
CA LEU A 862 -37.67 -17.81 -20.12
C LEU A 862 -38.25 -18.55 -18.92
N GLY A 863 -37.59 -18.39 -17.77
CA GLY A 863 -37.97 -19.09 -16.55
C GLY A 863 -37.37 -20.49 -16.41
N GLU A 864 -36.75 -21.07 -17.42
CA GLU A 864 -36.22 -22.43 -17.37
C GLU A 864 -34.69 -22.52 -17.44
N TYR A 865 -34.07 -22.14 -18.56
CA TYR A 865 -32.62 -22.30 -18.77
C TYR A 865 -32.06 -21.32 -19.80
N THR A 866 -30.72 -21.16 -19.77
CA THR A 866 -29.94 -20.58 -20.87
C THR A 866 -28.79 -21.54 -21.23
N LYS A 867 -28.59 -21.75 -22.54
CA LYS A 867 -27.56 -22.61 -23.11
C LYS A 867 -26.82 -21.86 -24.20
N PHE A 868 -25.51 -21.72 -24.07
CA PHE A 868 -24.61 -21.25 -25.11
C PHE A 868 -23.91 -22.45 -25.77
N LEU A 869 -23.95 -22.50 -27.09
CA LEU A 869 -23.31 -23.55 -27.88
C LEU A 869 -22.22 -22.92 -28.75
N ILE A 870 -21.05 -23.51 -28.73
CA ILE A 870 -19.89 -23.14 -29.52
C ILE A 870 -19.51 -24.34 -30.39
N GLU A 871 -19.42 -24.15 -31.70
CA GLU A 871 -18.94 -25.12 -32.67
C GLU A 871 -17.62 -24.61 -33.27
N ILE A 872 -16.56 -25.41 -33.17
CA ILE A 872 -15.25 -25.06 -33.71
C ILE A 872 -14.61 -26.24 -34.43
N PRO A 873 -13.87 -26.00 -35.53
CA PRO A 873 -13.17 -27.08 -36.25
C PRO A 873 -11.94 -27.57 -35.43
N VAL A 874 -11.65 -28.87 -35.55
CA VAL A 874 -10.47 -29.51 -34.92
C VAL A 874 -9.16 -28.93 -35.48
N LYS A 875 -9.13 -28.61 -36.79
CA LYS A 875 -8.01 -27.97 -37.47
C LYS A 875 -8.46 -26.68 -38.14
N GLN A 876 -7.66 -25.60 -37.99
CA GLN A 876 -7.91 -24.35 -38.68
C GLN A 876 -7.41 -24.42 -40.14
N THR A 877 -8.28 -24.16 -41.12
CA THR A 877 -7.86 -24.05 -42.52
C THR A 877 -7.25 -22.68 -42.74
N LEU A 878 -5.94 -22.58 -42.84
CA LEU A 878 -5.21 -21.39 -43.26
C LEU A 878 -5.49 -21.14 -44.74
N GLU A 879 -6.39 -20.25 -45.09
CA GLU A 879 -6.39 -19.67 -46.46
C GLU A 879 -5.10 -18.84 -46.58
N SER A 880 -4.19 -19.33 -47.43
CA SER A 880 -2.99 -18.61 -47.84
C SER A 880 -3.42 -17.27 -48.47
N LYS A 881 -3.11 -16.16 -47.85
CA LYS A 881 -3.06 -14.84 -48.48
C LYS A 881 -1.94 -14.89 -49.52
N VAL A 882 -2.23 -15.30 -50.72
CA VAL A 882 -1.40 -15.05 -51.88
C VAL A 882 -1.47 -13.56 -52.15
N HIS A 883 -0.35 -12.89 -51.95
CA HIS A 883 -0.05 -11.56 -52.44
C HIS A 883 -0.37 -11.50 -53.97
N LYS A 884 -1.41 -10.81 -54.36
CA LYS A 884 -1.51 -10.22 -55.68
C LYS A 884 -0.94 -8.82 -55.56
N THR A 885 0.37 -8.76 -55.74
CA THR A 885 1.08 -7.50 -56.06
C THR A 885 1.24 -7.47 -57.59
N SER A 886 0.78 -6.39 -58.15
CA SER A 886 1.26 -5.73 -59.38
C SER A 886 1.55 -6.64 -60.60
N GLU A 887 0.60 -6.61 -61.53
CA GLU A 887 0.90 -6.56 -62.96
C GLU A 887 -0.43 -6.28 -63.71
N GLN A 888 -0.68 -4.99 -63.97
CA GLN A 888 -1.48 -4.50 -65.13
C GLN A 888 -1.47 -2.97 -65.11
N LEU A 889 -0.28 -2.44 -65.49
CA LEU A 889 -0.15 -1.16 -66.14
C LEU A 889 0.53 -1.48 -67.45
N LEU A 890 -0.05 -0.97 -68.49
CA LEU A 890 0.35 -0.96 -69.92
C LEU A 890 -0.50 -1.88 -70.83
N THR A 891 -1.53 -1.25 -71.38
CA THR A 891 -1.70 -1.09 -72.82
C THR A 891 -2.80 -0.04 -73.07
N ILE A 892 -2.35 1.15 -73.48
CA ILE A 892 -3.12 2.12 -74.27
C ILE A 892 -3.01 1.63 -75.69
N ASP A 893 -4.15 1.52 -76.36
CA ASP A 893 -4.31 2.06 -77.78
C ASP A 893 -5.71 1.78 -78.28
N SER A 894 -6.25 2.90 -78.80
CA SER A 894 -7.38 3.23 -79.68
C SER A 894 -8.63 3.76 -78.99
#